data_e617d575689ba4703bdd5253d0f1498b
#
_entry.id   e617d575689ba4703bdd5253d0f1498b
#
_cell.length_a   1.000
_cell.length_b   1.000
_cell.length_c   1.000
_cell.angle_alpha   90.00
_cell.angle_beta   90.00
_cell.angle_gamma   90.00
#
_symmetry.space_group_name_H-M   'P 1'
#
loop_
_entity.id
_entity.type
_entity.pdbx_description
1 polymer ?
#
loop_
_entity_poly.entity_id
_entity_poly.type
_entity_poly.pdbx_seq_one_letter_code
_entity_poly.pdbx_strand_id
1 'polypeptide(L)'
;MNFRRTNITTALPYANGPVHIGHLAGVYVPADIYARYLRNKGEEVVFIGGSDEHGVPITIKARKEGVTPQDIVDRYHEIIKRSFEEFGISFDVYSRTTSKTHYRVASDFFKKLYDKGEFIEQTSEQYYDEEAGQFLADRYITGKCPHCGNERAYGDQCESCGTSPSPTDLINPQSAISGSKPVMRQTRHWYLPLDKHEAWLRDYILNNHKEWKTNVYGQCKSWLDVGLQPRAVSRDLDWGVPVPLPDAEGKVLYVWFDAPIGYISNTIELCSEKPEKFGNWERWWKDPETRLVHFIGKDNIVFHCIVFPAMLKAEGSYILPDNVPANEFLNLEGDKISTSRNWAVWLHEYLVDMPDKQDVLRYVLTANAPETKDNDFTWKDFQVRNNSELVAIYGNFINRTLVLTGKYFDGKVPPLGTLEDIDSDVLAQIADSKARIENMLDNFHFRDALREAMNLARTGNKYLADTEPWKLAKTDMSRVATILNVALQLSANLNIAFEPFLPFSSAKLRQMLQFDSVRWADFGKTELLPAGHALGKTELLFEQIDDATIEQQINKLQQTKAANDAQSQTVKAVKETVEFDDFLKLDIRIGTVVECSKVPKADKLLQFRIDDGMGGRTIVSGIAAHYPEPEKLVGTQVCFVANFAARKLRGIDSEGMILSAEMPDGSLVLVQPNTKISDGSTIV
;
A
#
# COMPACT_ATOMS: atom_id res chain seq x y z
N MET A 1 11.97 14.69 -25.27
CA MET A 1 12.79 13.74 -26.06
C MET A 1 11.85 12.68 -26.62
N ASN A 2 12.07 12.20 -27.86
CA ASN A 2 11.34 11.03 -28.34
C ASN A 2 12.10 9.78 -27.92
N PHE A 3 11.64 9.10 -26.89
CA PHE A 3 12.18 7.82 -26.46
C PHE A 3 11.83 6.72 -27.48
N ARG A 4 12.70 5.76 -27.66
CA ARG A 4 12.47 4.59 -28.52
C ARG A 4 11.92 3.40 -27.72
N ARG A 5 12.24 3.34 -26.44
CA ARG A 5 11.86 2.25 -25.55
C ARG A 5 11.62 2.73 -24.13
N THR A 6 10.90 1.94 -23.36
CA THR A 6 10.59 2.26 -21.96
C THR A 6 11.01 1.12 -21.04
N ASN A 7 11.80 1.46 -20.01
CA ASN A 7 12.13 0.57 -18.88
C ASN A 7 11.22 0.94 -17.71
N ILE A 8 10.35 0.01 -17.34
CA ILE A 8 9.41 0.16 -16.25
C ILE A 8 9.86 -0.72 -15.08
N THR A 9 10.02 -0.15 -13.91
CA THR A 9 10.32 -0.88 -12.68
C THR A 9 9.25 -0.65 -11.64
N THR A 10 9.11 -1.59 -10.71
CA THR A 10 8.24 -1.46 -9.53
C THR A 10 9.05 -1.57 -8.26
N ALA A 11 8.68 -0.79 -7.22
CA ALA A 11 9.27 -0.96 -5.91
C ALA A 11 9.26 -2.45 -5.50
N LEU A 12 10.42 -2.95 -5.06
CA LEU A 12 10.57 -4.35 -4.68
C LEU A 12 9.89 -4.58 -3.33
N PRO A 13 8.91 -5.50 -3.21
CA PRO A 13 8.31 -5.82 -1.93
C PRO A 13 9.29 -6.60 -1.06
N TYR A 14 9.26 -6.34 0.25
CA TYR A 14 10.01 -7.13 1.21
C TYR A 14 9.52 -8.58 1.26
N ALA A 15 10.44 -9.54 1.09
CA ALA A 15 10.14 -10.98 1.17
C ALA A 15 10.06 -11.48 2.63
N ASN A 16 9.38 -10.75 3.50
CA ASN A 16 9.06 -11.14 4.87
C ASN A 16 7.56 -11.38 5.11
N GLY A 17 6.76 -11.27 4.07
CA GLY A 17 5.31 -11.47 4.08
C GLY A 17 4.73 -11.44 2.67
N PRO A 18 3.47 -11.88 2.49
CA PRO A 18 2.81 -11.81 1.18
C PRO A 18 2.45 -10.36 0.83
N VAL A 19 2.07 -10.14 -0.43
CA VAL A 19 1.55 -8.84 -0.88
C VAL A 19 0.04 -8.75 -0.63
N HIS A 20 -0.44 -7.52 -0.41
CA HIS A 20 -1.84 -7.21 -0.16
C HIS A 20 -2.36 -6.15 -1.13
N ILE A 21 -3.69 -5.90 -1.11
CA ILE A 21 -4.35 -4.97 -2.03
C ILE A 21 -3.77 -3.55 -2.02
N GLY A 22 -3.20 -3.09 -0.90
CA GLY A 22 -2.52 -1.79 -0.83
C GLY A 22 -1.26 -1.73 -1.71
N HIS A 23 -0.47 -2.81 -1.74
CA HIS A 23 0.66 -2.94 -2.67
C HIS A 23 0.18 -2.93 -4.13
N LEU A 24 -0.90 -3.67 -4.41
CA LEU A 24 -1.46 -3.75 -5.76
C LEU A 24 -1.94 -2.39 -6.27
N ALA A 25 -2.76 -1.69 -5.48
CA ALA A 25 -3.30 -0.39 -5.86
C ALA A 25 -2.22 0.71 -5.91
N GLY A 26 -1.23 0.62 -5.01
CA GLY A 26 -0.16 1.61 -4.92
C GLY A 26 0.87 1.50 -6.04
N VAL A 27 1.19 0.27 -6.47
CA VAL A 27 2.37 0.02 -7.31
C VAL A 27 2.07 -0.88 -8.50
N TYR A 28 1.62 -2.14 -8.27
CA TYR A 28 1.73 -3.19 -9.29
C TYR A 28 0.64 -3.14 -10.35
N VAL A 29 -0.62 -2.82 -9.98
CA VAL A 29 -1.71 -2.66 -10.94
C VAL A 29 -1.48 -1.46 -11.87
N PRO A 30 -1.16 -0.24 -11.40
CA PRO A 30 -0.89 0.88 -12.28
C PRO A 30 0.34 0.65 -13.18
N ALA A 31 1.39 -0.01 -12.67
CA ALA A 31 2.56 -0.35 -13.48
C ALA A 31 2.23 -1.34 -14.59
N ASP A 32 1.44 -2.39 -14.30
CA ASP A 32 1.01 -3.38 -15.28
C ASP A 32 0.09 -2.77 -16.35
N ILE A 33 -0.86 -1.91 -15.95
CA ILE A 33 -1.70 -1.16 -16.88
C ILE A 33 -0.85 -0.35 -17.85
N TYR A 34 0.15 0.36 -17.34
CA TYR A 34 1.04 1.17 -18.17
C TYR A 34 1.90 0.33 -19.10
N ALA A 35 2.47 -0.78 -18.61
CA ALA A 35 3.27 -1.69 -19.41
C ALA A 35 2.45 -2.32 -20.55
N ARG A 36 1.21 -2.78 -20.27
CA ARG A 36 0.30 -3.32 -21.29
C ARG A 36 -0.08 -2.27 -22.33
N TYR A 37 -0.46 -1.07 -21.87
CA TYR A 37 -0.79 0.04 -22.75
C TYR A 37 0.33 0.36 -23.73
N LEU A 38 1.57 0.53 -23.26
CA LEU A 38 2.71 0.83 -24.14
C LEU A 38 3.02 -0.33 -25.12
N ARG A 39 2.93 -1.58 -24.66
CA ARG A 39 3.07 -2.75 -25.55
C ARG A 39 1.97 -2.78 -26.61
N ASN A 40 0.73 -2.45 -26.27
CA ASN A 40 -0.37 -2.35 -27.22
C ASN A 40 -0.20 -1.18 -28.22
N LYS A 41 0.52 -0.12 -27.84
CA LYS A 41 0.97 0.94 -28.76
C LYS A 41 2.06 0.46 -29.73
N GLY A 42 2.67 -0.68 -29.47
CA GLY A 42 3.81 -1.20 -30.23
C GLY A 42 5.14 -0.64 -29.78
N GLU A 43 5.23 -0.04 -28.60
CA GLU A 43 6.49 0.43 -28.02
C GLU A 43 7.32 -0.74 -27.51
N GLU A 44 8.64 -0.58 -27.55
CA GLU A 44 9.57 -1.54 -26.97
C GLU A 44 9.63 -1.32 -25.45
N VAL A 45 9.17 -2.31 -24.67
CA VAL A 45 9.01 -2.21 -23.22
C VAL A 45 9.71 -3.37 -22.53
N VAL A 46 10.39 -3.05 -21.43
CA VAL A 46 10.81 -4.03 -20.43
C VAL A 46 10.10 -3.69 -19.10
N PHE A 47 9.52 -4.70 -18.47
CA PHE A 47 8.80 -4.55 -17.20
C PHE A 47 9.45 -5.41 -16.12
N ILE A 48 10.14 -4.74 -15.19
CA ILE A 48 11.02 -5.35 -14.19
C ILE A 48 10.37 -5.37 -12.82
N GLY A 49 10.28 -6.56 -12.23
CA GLY A 49 9.89 -6.79 -10.85
C GLY A 49 10.92 -7.64 -10.10
N GLY A 50 10.69 -7.81 -8.82
CA GLY A 50 11.51 -8.66 -7.95
C GLY A 50 11.17 -8.45 -6.49
N SER A 51 11.80 -9.22 -5.59
CA SER A 51 11.67 -9.09 -4.16
C SER A 51 12.93 -8.51 -3.52
N ASP A 52 12.72 -7.62 -2.54
CA ASP A 52 13.76 -7.16 -1.63
C ASP A 52 13.89 -8.19 -0.49
N GLU A 53 15.09 -8.77 -0.37
CA GLU A 53 15.35 -9.93 0.48
C GLU A 53 16.41 -9.68 1.54
N HIS A 54 16.85 -8.44 1.70
CA HIS A 54 17.81 -8.05 2.70
C HIS A 54 17.18 -7.18 3.79
N GLY A 55 17.90 -7.02 4.93
CA GLY A 55 17.50 -6.14 6.01
C GLY A 55 16.95 -6.83 7.25
N VAL A 56 16.88 -6.05 8.31
CA VAL A 56 16.54 -6.46 9.67
C VAL A 56 15.18 -7.14 9.84
N PRO A 57 14.08 -6.71 9.18
CA PRO A 57 12.78 -7.38 9.34
C PRO A 57 12.78 -8.86 8.99
N ILE A 58 13.61 -9.27 8.02
CA ILE A 58 13.73 -10.68 7.61
C ILE A 58 14.44 -11.49 8.68
N THR A 59 15.55 -10.98 9.22
CA THR A 59 16.31 -11.65 10.26
C THR A 59 15.55 -11.76 11.58
N ILE A 60 14.77 -10.73 11.96
CA ILE A 60 13.87 -10.79 13.11
C ILE A 60 12.82 -11.90 12.92
N LYS A 61 12.21 -11.97 11.73
CA LYS A 61 11.20 -13.00 11.43
C LYS A 61 11.81 -14.39 11.45
N ALA A 62 12.99 -14.58 10.85
CA ALA A 62 13.71 -15.85 10.85
C ALA A 62 13.99 -16.33 12.28
N ARG A 63 14.50 -15.46 13.14
CA ARG A 63 14.72 -15.77 14.56
C ARG A 63 13.42 -16.16 15.28
N LYS A 64 12.34 -15.40 15.06
CA LYS A 64 11.03 -15.68 15.67
C LYS A 64 10.47 -17.04 15.26
N GLU A 65 10.71 -17.45 14.03
CA GLU A 65 10.22 -18.73 13.47
C GLU A 65 11.24 -19.88 13.67
N GLY A 66 12.45 -19.61 14.15
CA GLY A 66 13.50 -20.64 14.36
C GLY A 66 14.07 -21.21 13.06
N VAL A 67 14.09 -20.41 11.98
CA VAL A 67 14.58 -20.76 10.65
C VAL A 67 15.67 -19.80 10.19
N THR A 68 16.29 -20.06 9.03
CA THR A 68 17.27 -19.13 8.46
C THR A 68 16.60 -17.98 7.73
N PRO A 69 17.28 -16.82 7.57
CA PRO A 69 16.79 -15.73 6.71
C PRO A 69 16.51 -16.19 5.27
N GLN A 70 17.34 -17.13 4.74
CA GLN A 70 17.12 -17.70 3.40
C GLN A 70 15.81 -18.45 3.30
N ASP A 71 15.42 -19.24 4.30
CA ASP A 71 14.15 -19.98 4.31
C ASP A 71 12.95 -19.03 4.28
N ILE A 72 13.05 -17.88 4.96
CA ILE A 72 12.00 -16.85 4.95
C ILE A 72 11.85 -16.27 3.55
N VAL A 73 12.95 -15.80 2.95
CA VAL A 73 12.89 -15.13 1.65
C VAL A 73 12.52 -16.09 0.52
N ASP A 74 12.97 -17.34 0.56
CA ASP A 74 12.59 -18.34 -0.44
C ASP A 74 11.09 -18.60 -0.42
N ARG A 75 10.50 -18.75 0.76
CA ARG A 75 9.07 -18.96 0.93
C ARG A 75 8.25 -17.78 0.41
N TYR A 76 8.60 -16.56 0.82
CA TYR A 76 7.79 -15.39 0.47
C TYR A 76 8.04 -14.93 -0.97
N HIS A 77 9.25 -15.06 -1.50
CA HIS A 77 9.52 -14.85 -2.91
C HIS A 77 8.59 -15.69 -3.79
N GLU A 78 8.51 -16.99 -3.52
CA GLU A 78 7.66 -17.91 -4.30
C GLU A 78 6.17 -17.57 -4.19
N ILE A 79 5.68 -17.28 -2.96
CA ILE A 79 4.29 -16.87 -2.74
C ILE A 79 3.97 -15.59 -3.51
N ILE A 80 4.84 -14.58 -3.45
CA ILE A 80 4.62 -13.29 -4.10
C ILE A 80 4.65 -13.44 -5.62
N LYS A 81 5.68 -14.11 -6.15
CA LYS A 81 5.87 -14.34 -7.59
C LYS A 81 4.67 -15.04 -8.19
N ARG A 82 4.28 -16.18 -7.61
CA ARG A 82 3.11 -16.95 -8.04
C ARG A 82 1.82 -16.13 -7.96
N SER A 83 1.63 -15.36 -6.90
CA SER A 83 0.45 -14.51 -6.74
C SER A 83 0.37 -13.44 -7.84
N PHE A 84 1.49 -12.83 -8.21
CA PHE A 84 1.52 -11.88 -9.33
C PHE A 84 1.23 -12.53 -10.68
N GLU A 85 1.79 -13.72 -10.94
CA GLU A 85 1.53 -14.49 -12.16
C GLU A 85 0.04 -14.85 -12.28
N GLU A 86 -0.56 -15.41 -11.23
CA GLU A 86 -1.98 -15.78 -11.19
C GLU A 86 -2.93 -14.56 -11.25
N PHE A 87 -2.49 -13.41 -10.72
CA PHE A 87 -3.22 -12.14 -10.81
C PHE A 87 -3.05 -11.42 -12.16
N GLY A 88 -2.15 -11.91 -13.01
CA GLY A 88 -1.90 -11.39 -14.35
C GLY A 88 -1.04 -10.12 -14.39
N ILE A 89 -0.15 -9.91 -13.43
CA ILE A 89 0.90 -8.88 -13.54
C ILE A 89 1.93 -9.34 -14.56
N SER A 90 2.10 -8.62 -15.64
CA SER A 90 2.82 -9.06 -16.84
C SER A 90 4.33 -8.72 -16.82
N PHE A 91 5.01 -8.99 -15.71
CA PHE A 91 6.47 -8.81 -15.62
C PHE A 91 7.20 -9.60 -16.71
N ASP A 92 8.23 -9.00 -17.33
CA ASP A 92 9.15 -9.75 -18.18
C ASP A 92 10.15 -10.57 -17.35
N VAL A 93 10.45 -10.09 -16.14
CA VAL A 93 11.22 -10.80 -15.11
C VAL A 93 10.73 -10.41 -13.71
N TYR A 94 10.60 -11.40 -12.85
CA TYR A 94 10.45 -11.22 -11.41
C TYR A 94 11.58 -11.99 -10.71
N SER A 95 12.63 -11.28 -10.30
CA SER A 95 13.83 -11.84 -9.68
C SER A 95 13.97 -11.43 -8.20
N ARG A 96 15.18 -11.40 -7.65
CA ARG A 96 15.40 -11.27 -6.21
C ARG A 96 16.77 -10.67 -5.87
N THR A 97 16.89 -9.98 -4.74
CA THR A 97 18.17 -9.39 -4.31
C THR A 97 19.14 -10.40 -3.69
N THR A 98 18.71 -11.63 -3.37
CA THR A 98 19.62 -12.74 -2.98
C THR A 98 20.17 -13.52 -4.17
N SER A 99 19.91 -13.09 -5.41
CA SER A 99 20.50 -13.75 -6.59
C SER A 99 22.02 -13.51 -6.70
N LYS A 100 22.74 -14.48 -7.24
CA LYS A 100 24.19 -14.35 -7.48
C LYS A 100 24.53 -13.16 -8.37
N THR A 101 23.68 -12.87 -9.33
CA THR A 101 23.85 -11.70 -10.22
C THR A 101 23.75 -10.42 -9.42
N HIS A 102 22.77 -10.33 -8.51
CA HIS A 102 22.61 -9.15 -7.68
C HIS A 102 23.82 -8.92 -6.77
N TYR A 103 24.30 -9.95 -6.07
CA TYR A 103 25.48 -9.84 -5.22
C TYR A 103 26.69 -9.28 -5.97
N ARG A 104 26.93 -9.80 -7.18
CA ARG A 104 28.02 -9.29 -8.05
C ARG A 104 27.78 -7.84 -8.47
N VAL A 105 26.60 -7.52 -8.97
CA VAL A 105 26.27 -6.18 -9.50
C VAL A 105 26.29 -5.13 -8.41
N ALA A 106 25.74 -5.41 -7.22
CA ALA A 106 25.75 -4.50 -6.09
C ALA A 106 27.17 -4.27 -5.55
N SER A 107 27.98 -5.33 -5.46
CA SER A 107 29.39 -5.23 -5.08
C SER A 107 30.19 -4.40 -6.09
N ASP A 108 30.02 -4.66 -7.40
CA ASP A 108 30.71 -3.91 -8.46
C ASP A 108 30.30 -2.43 -8.45
N PHE A 109 29.01 -2.14 -8.23
CA PHE A 109 28.48 -0.78 -8.15
C PHE A 109 29.07 -0.03 -6.96
N PHE A 110 29.07 -0.64 -5.77
CA PHE A 110 29.69 -0.06 -4.58
C PHE A 110 31.20 0.20 -4.81
N LYS A 111 31.91 -0.83 -5.30
CA LYS A 111 33.36 -0.71 -5.54
C LYS A 111 33.69 0.41 -6.53
N LYS A 112 32.90 0.57 -7.58
CA LYS A 112 33.11 1.65 -8.56
C LYS A 112 32.96 3.04 -7.94
N LEU A 113 31.96 3.24 -7.07
CA LEU A 113 31.79 4.49 -6.33
C LEU A 113 32.94 4.71 -5.33
N TYR A 114 33.36 3.66 -4.63
CA TYR A 114 34.49 3.71 -3.70
C TYR A 114 35.79 4.10 -4.41
N ASP A 115 36.12 3.44 -5.50
CA ASP A 115 37.34 3.70 -6.31
C ASP A 115 37.34 5.12 -6.90
N LYS A 116 36.16 5.72 -7.14
CA LYS A 116 36.01 7.12 -7.56
C LYS A 116 36.11 8.13 -6.42
N GLY A 117 36.14 7.69 -5.14
CA GLY A 117 36.14 8.58 -3.98
C GLY A 117 34.80 9.27 -3.71
N GLU A 118 33.70 8.66 -4.15
CA GLU A 118 32.35 9.20 -3.95
C GLU A 118 31.82 8.98 -2.53
N PHE A 119 32.44 8.14 -1.72
CA PHE A 119 32.08 7.91 -0.32
C PHE A 119 32.99 8.68 0.62
N ILE A 120 32.41 9.06 1.77
CA ILE A 120 33.16 9.49 2.95
C ILE A 120 33.11 8.36 4.00
N GLU A 121 34.23 8.14 4.69
CA GLU A 121 34.30 7.21 5.80
C GLU A 121 34.10 7.97 7.11
N GLN A 122 33.23 7.46 7.98
CA GLN A 122 32.99 8.03 9.31
C GLN A 122 32.95 6.94 10.36
N THR A 123 33.61 7.19 11.47
CA THR A 123 33.46 6.39 12.68
C THR A 123 32.43 7.07 13.55
N SER A 124 31.43 6.32 13.98
CA SER A 124 30.35 6.78 14.85
C SER A 124 30.14 5.79 16.00
N GLU A 125 29.54 6.26 17.06
CA GLU A 125 29.11 5.40 18.15
C GLU A 125 27.72 4.85 17.83
N GLN A 126 27.56 3.53 17.94
CA GLN A 126 26.26 2.86 17.74
C GLN A 126 25.99 1.89 18.89
N TYR A 127 24.73 1.58 19.11
CA TYR A 127 24.33 0.63 20.13
C TYR A 127 24.79 -0.78 19.79
N TYR A 128 25.33 -1.45 20.78
CA TYR A 128 25.82 -2.81 20.74
C TYR A 128 25.19 -3.63 21.87
N ASP A 129 24.69 -4.80 21.54
CA ASP A 129 24.16 -5.78 22.48
C ASP A 129 25.28 -6.72 22.91
N GLU A 130 25.70 -6.66 24.17
CA GLU A 130 26.76 -7.50 24.68
C GLU A 130 26.33 -8.96 24.86
N GLU A 131 25.05 -9.22 25.13
CA GLU A 131 24.52 -10.58 25.27
C GLU A 131 24.38 -11.26 23.90
N ALA A 132 23.90 -10.54 22.89
CA ALA A 132 23.78 -11.04 21.53
C ALA A 132 25.09 -10.96 20.73
N GLY A 133 26.10 -10.23 21.22
CA GLY A 133 27.39 -10.09 20.59
C GLY A 133 27.39 -9.32 19.27
N GLN A 134 26.41 -8.40 19.05
CA GLN A 134 26.28 -7.70 17.80
C GLN A 134 25.85 -6.24 17.95
N PHE A 135 26.12 -5.42 16.91
CA PHE A 135 25.55 -4.09 16.79
C PHE A 135 24.04 -4.14 16.55
N LEU A 136 23.35 -3.13 17.08
CA LEU A 136 21.89 -2.99 16.95
C LEU A 136 21.57 -1.92 15.92
N ALA A 137 21.27 -2.36 14.71
CA ALA A 137 20.81 -1.47 13.62
C ALA A 137 19.28 -1.36 13.60
N ASP A 138 18.79 -0.16 13.32
CA ASP A 138 17.41 0.10 12.93
C ASP A 138 16.37 -0.55 13.89
N ARG A 139 15.67 -1.59 13.45
CA ARG A 139 14.61 -2.29 14.20
C ARG A 139 15.10 -3.25 15.27
N TYR A 140 16.39 -3.45 15.40
CA TYR A 140 16.96 -4.17 16.55
C TYR A 140 16.97 -3.35 17.85
N ILE A 141 16.67 -2.04 17.76
CA ILE A 141 16.49 -1.19 18.94
C ILE A 141 15.04 -0.78 19.05
N THR A 142 14.52 -0.86 20.24
CA THR A 142 13.22 -0.32 20.63
C THR A 142 13.39 0.65 21.79
N GLY A 143 12.50 1.61 21.90
CA GLY A 143 12.51 2.57 23.00
C GLY A 143 11.31 3.50 22.91
N LYS A 144 11.25 4.45 23.83
CA LYS A 144 10.18 5.45 23.82
C LYS A 144 10.46 6.54 22.79
N CYS A 145 9.48 6.81 21.93
CA CYS A 145 9.57 7.85 20.92
C CYS A 145 9.70 9.24 21.57
N PRO A 146 10.74 10.03 21.23
CA PRO A 146 10.90 11.37 21.79
C PRO A 146 9.81 12.35 21.32
N HIS A 147 9.13 12.05 20.20
CA HIS A 147 8.15 12.91 19.57
C HIS A 147 6.72 12.72 20.11
N CYS A 148 6.24 11.47 20.14
CA CYS A 148 4.85 11.16 20.52
C CYS A 148 4.72 10.38 21.84
N GLY A 149 5.83 9.98 22.46
CA GLY A 149 5.82 9.22 23.71
C GLY A 149 5.44 7.75 23.57
N ASN A 150 5.29 7.22 22.35
CA ASN A 150 5.06 5.78 22.13
C ASN A 150 6.19 4.96 22.74
N GLU A 151 5.87 4.04 23.65
CA GLU A 151 6.85 3.24 24.41
C GLU A 151 7.58 2.19 23.58
N ARG A 152 7.11 1.93 22.33
CA ARG A 152 7.66 0.91 21.42
C ARG A 152 7.96 1.50 20.03
N ALA A 153 8.73 2.56 19.97
CA ALA A 153 9.26 3.06 18.71
C ALA A 153 10.52 2.25 18.34
N TYR A 154 10.70 2.00 17.04
CA TYR A 154 11.94 1.43 16.50
C TYR A 154 12.96 2.52 16.23
N GLY A 155 14.24 2.12 16.13
CA GLY A 155 15.34 3.04 15.87
C GLY A 155 15.34 3.68 14.47
N ASP A 156 14.55 3.16 13.53
CA ASP A 156 14.40 3.69 12.18
C ASP A 156 13.07 4.43 11.98
N GLN A 157 12.02 4.04 12.72
CA GLN A 157 10.69 4.59 12.55
C GLN A 157 9.80 4.38 13.78
N CYS A 158 9.03 5.40 14.13
CA CYS A 158 7.92 5.27 15.06
C CYS A 158 6.63 4.93 14.29
N GLU A 159 6.11 3.72 14.45
CA GLU A 159 4.89 3.27 13.77
C GLU A 159 3.63 4.05 14.18
N SER A 160 3.67 4.72 15.36
CA SER A 160 2.53 5.52 15.85
C SER A 160 2.44 6.89 15.19
N CYS A 161 3.53 7.65 15.12
CA CYS A 161 3.52 9.01 14.57
C CYS A 161 4.21 9.15 13.20
N GLY A 162 4.82 8.07 12.68
CA GLY A 162 5.51 8.08 11.40
C GLY A 162 6.86 8.80 11.37
N THR A 163 7.33 9.35 12.50
CA THR A 163 8.64 10.01 12.58
C THR A 163 9.76 8.99 12.46
N SER A 164 10.87 9.36 11.82
CA SER A 164 12.10 8.54 11.74
C SER A 164 13.16 9.07 12.72
N PRO A 165 13.15 8.64 13.98
CA PRO A 165 14.18 9.01 14.94
C PRO A 165 15.51 8.35 14.58
N SER A 166 16.64 8.90 15.07
CA SER A 166 17.87 8.12 15.16
C SER A 166 17.74 7.11 16.31
N PRO A 167 18.37 5.93 16.23
CA PRO A 167 18.43 5.01 17.36
C PRO A 167 18.85 5.67 18.68
N THR A 168 19.77 6.64 18.61
CA THR A 168 20.29 7.39 19.78
C THR A 168 19.29 8.39 20.36
N ASP A 169 18.23 8.75 19.63
CA ASP A 169 17.20 9.69 20.09
C ASP A 169 16.12 9.00 20.92
N LEU A 170 16.05 7.65 20.88
CA LEU A 170 15.07 6.89 21.65
C LEU A 170 15.34 7.01 23.15
N ILE A 171 14.28 7.24 23.92
CA ILE A 171 14.36 7.29 25.39
C ILE A 171 14.28 5.85 25.92
N ASN A 172 15.19 5.49 26.84
CA ASN A 172 15.32 4.15 27.41
C ASN A 172 15.44 3.05 26.34
N PRO A 173 16.49 3.09 25.48
CA PRO A 173 16.65 2.12 24.43
C PRO A 173 16.89 0.72 24.99
N GLN A 174 16.30 -0.30 24.33
CA GLN A 174 16.44 -1.70 24.65
C GLN A 174 16.75 -2.51 23.38
N SER A 175 17.53 -3.56 23.50
CA SER A 175 17.71 -4.52 22.43
C SER A 175 16.40 -5.28 22.17
N ALA A 176 15.95 -5.28 20.92
CA ALA A 176 14.84 -6.12 20.49
C ALA A 176 15.23 -7.61 20.38
N ILE A 177 16.52 -7.93 20.55
CA ILE A 177 17.09 -9.28 20.43
C ILE A 177 17.10 -9.97 21.78
N SER A 178 17.79 -9.38 22.77
CA SER A 178 17.98 -9.94 24.11
C SER A 178 17.08 -9.31 25.17
N GLY A 179 16.53 -8.12 24.90
CA GLY A 179 15.84 -7.30 25.89
C GLY A 179 16.78 -6.51 26.80
N SER A 180 18.11 -6.70 26.68
CA SER A 180 19.12 -6.03 27.49
C SER A 180 19.22 -4.54 27.14
N LYS A 181 19.82 -3.78 28.07
CA LYS A 181 20.17 -2.37 27.82
C LYS A 181 21.46 -2.34 26.99
N PRO A 182 21.45 -1.78 25.77
CA PRO A 182 22.60 -1.76 24.91
C PRO A 182 23.67 -0.76 25.39
N VAL A 183 24.92 -1.01 25.00
CA VAL A 183 26.06 -0.13 25.25
C VAL A 183 26.50 0.56 23.97
N MET A 184 27.15 1.72 24.05
CA MET A 184 27.70 2.41 22.89
C MET A 184 29.08 1.82 22.54
N ARG A 185 29.28 1.48 21.25
CA ARG A 185 30.56 1.06 20.67
C ARG A 185 30.86 1.79 19.38
N GLN A 186 32.13 2.04 19.12
CA GLN A 186 32.55 2.66 17.86
C GLN A 186 32.49 1.67 16.73
N THR A 187 31.93 2.12 15.56
CA THR A 187 31.94 1.39 14.31
C THR A 187 32.18 2.35 13.16
N ARG A 188 32.80 1.85 12.08
CA ARG A 188 33.11 2.60 10.87
C ARG A 188 32.15 2.22 9.75
N HIS A 189 31.61 3.24 9.07
CA HIS A 189 30.71 3.07 7.91
C HIS A 189 31.09 4.00 6.75
N TRP A 190 30.66 3.65 5.56
CA TRP A 190 30.73 4.47 4.36
C TRP A 190 29.44 5.23 4.15
N TYR A 191 29.55 6.49 3.74
CA TYR A 191 28.41 7.38 3.57
C TYR A 191 28.45 7.99 2.16
N LEU A 192 27.30 7.99 1.47
CA LEU A 192 27.09 8.77 0.27
C LEU A 192 26.81 10.23 0.68
N PRO A 193 27.65 11.20 0.30
CA PRO A 193 27.50 12.61 0.68
C PRO A 193 26.41 13.25 -0.21
N LEU A 194 25.13 13.07 0.15
CA LEU A 194 23.99 13.61 -0.59
C LEU A 194 24.00 15.13 -0.67
N ASP A 195 24.57 15.82 0.30
CA ASP A 195 24.79 17.26 0.34
C ASP A 195 25.59 17.75 -0.87
N LYS A 196 26.59 16.99 -1.35
CA LYS A 196 27.35 17.32 -2.56
C LYS A 196 26.49 17.26 -3.82
N HIS A 197 25.43 16.47 -3.83
CA HIS A 197 24.52 16.32 -4.95
C HIS A 197 23.30 17.27 -4.88
N GLU A 198 23.12 18.00 -3.78
CA GLU A 198 21.93 18.79 -3.53
C GLU A 198 21.66 19.85 -4.62
N ALA A 199 22.65 20.63 -5.00
CA ALA A 199 22.49 21.66 -6.04
C ALA A 199 22.02 21.06 -7.38
N TRP A 200 22.59 19.94 -7.77
CA TRP A 200 22.20 19.23 -8.98
C TRP A 200 20.80 18.60 -8.83
N LEU A 201 20.45 17.99 -7.67
CA LEU A 201 19.13 17.43 -7.42
C LEU A 201 18.04 18.51 -7.43
N ARG A 202 18.35 19.71 -6.92
CA ARG A 202 17.42 20.86 -7.00
C ARG A 202 17.13 21.22 -8.46
N ASP A 203 18.15 21.30 -9.30
CA ASP A 203 17.96 21.60 -10.71
C ASP A 203 17.21 20.45 -11.43
N TYR A 204 17.64 19.22 -11.20
CA TYR A 204 17.03 18.01 -11.79
C TYR A 204 15.54 17.91 -11.44
N ILE A 205 15.17 18.02 -10.17
CA ILE A 205 13.80 17.82 -9.73
C ILE A 205 12.95 19.10 -9.88
N LEU A 206 13.43 20.23 -9.31
CA LEU A 206 12.57 21.42 -9.16
C LEU A 206 12.48 22.25 -10.44
N ASN A 207 13.45 22.14 -11.34
CA ASN A 207 13.44 22.87 -12.62
C ASN A 207 13.04 21.99 -13.79
N ASN A 208 13.55 20.75 -13.86
CA ASN A 208 13.44 19.89 -15.03
C ASN A 208 12.31 18.84 -14.94
N HIS A 209 11.72 18.60 -13.74
CA HIS A 209 10.65 17.62 -13.53
C HIS A 209 9.44 18.18 -12.77
N LYS A 210 8.98 19.37 -13.17
CA LYS A 210 7.78 20.02 -12.61
C LYS A 210 6.49 19.27 -12.94
N GLU A 211 6.52 18.43 -13.96
CA GLU A 211 5.43 17.56 -14.41
C GLU A 211 5.22 16.33 -13.53
N TRP A 212 6.16 15.99 -12.65
CA TRP A 212 5.97 14.89 -11.71
C TRP A 212 4.75 15.13 -10.82
N LYS A 213 4.13 14.05 -10.36
CA LYS A 213 2.95 14.15 -9.47
C LYS A 213 3.20 15.09 -8.31
N THR A 214 2.19 15.84 -7.92
CA THR A 214 2.28 16.90 -6.90
C THR A 214 2.82 16.38 -5.56
N ASN A 215 2.46 15.15 -5.15
CA ASN A 215 2.97 14.54 -3.93
C ASN A 215 4.47 14.22 -4.03
N VAL A 216 4.92 13.72 -5.19
CA VAL A 216 6.33 13.42 -5.45
C VAL A 216 7.16 14.70 -5.43
N TYR A 217 6.75 15.69 -6.23
CA TYR A 217 7.40 16.98 -6.28
C TYR A 217 7.45 17.69 -4.92
N GLY A 218 6.32 17.69 -4.21
CA GLY A 218 6.21 18.33 -2.90
C GLY A 218 7.09 17.68 -1.83
N GLN A 219 7.14 16.36 -1.78
CA GLN A 219 7.98 15.65 -0.82
C GLN A 219 9.47 15.84 -1.14
N CYS A 220 9.87 15.76 -2.40
CA CYS A 220 11.25 16.06 -2.80
C CYS A 220 11.65 17.49 -2.44
N LYS A 221 10.78 18.47 -2.73
CA LYS A 221 11.02 19.85 -2.38
C LYS A 221 11.20 20.03 -0.87
N SER A 222 10.35 19.41 -0.06
CA SER A 222 10.45 19.47 1.41
C SER A 222 11.79 18.94 1.92
N TRP A 223 12.27 17.83 1.38
CA TRP A 223 13.58 17.26 1.75
C TRP A 223 14.74 18.17 1.33
N LEU A 224 14.70 18.70 0.13
CA LEU A 224 15.70 19.63 -0.37
C LEU A 224 15.71 20.94 0.44
N ASP A 225 14.54 21.47 0.85
CA ASP A 225 14.45 22.71 1.63
C ASP A 225 15.03 22.56 3.06
N VAL A 226 14.96 21.38 3.64
CA VAL A 226 15.62 21.06 4.93
C VAL A 226 17.13 20.96 4.78
N GLY A 227 17.63 20.62 3.60
CA GLY A 227 19.04 20.33 3.30
C GLY A 227 19.38 18.85 3.45
N LEU A 228 20.11 18.33 2.47
CA LEU A 228 20.50 16.93 2.46
C LEU A 228 21.70 16.66 3.34
N GLN A 229 21.73 15.47 3.97
CA GLN A 229 22.81 15.02 4.82
C GLN A 229 23.44 13.75 4.25
N PRO A 230 24.73 13.47 4.51
CA PRO A 230 25.35 12.21 4.15
C PRO A 230 24.56 11.02 4.68
N ARG A 231 24.37 9.99 3.85
CA ARG A 231 23.65 8.76 4.25
C ARG A 231 24.57 7.55 4.23
N ALA A 232 24.53 6.77 5.33
CA ALA A 232 25.29 5.54 5.42
C ALA A 232 24.80 4.53 4.36
N VAL A 233 25.76 3.89 3.67
CA VAL A 233 25.52 2.87 2.64
C VAL A 233 25.94 1.47 3.10
N SER A 234 26.33 1.33 4.36
CA SER A 234 26.69 0.05 4.99
C SER A 234 26.06 -0.09 6.38
N ARG A 235 25.94 -1.32 6.86
CA ARG A 235 25.44 -1.66 8.20
C ARG A 235 26.27 -2.81 8.79
N ASP A 236 26.34 -2.84 10.12
CA ASP A 236 26.86 -3.98 10.87
C ASP A 236 25.75 -5.04 10.97
N LEU A 237 25.70 -5.94 10.02
CA LEU A 237 24.74 -7.03 9.92
C LEU A 237 25.41 -8.24 9.26
N ASP A 238 24.83 -9.41 9.48
CA ASP A 238 25.26 -10.69 8.91
C ASP A 238 24.42 -11.15 7.71
N TRP A 239 23.31 -10.42 7.39
CA TRP A 239 22.41 -10.73 6.30
C TRP A 239 22.29 -9.55 5.32
N GLY A 240 22.84 -9.71 4.13
CA GLY A 240 22.89 -8.71 3.06
C GLY A 240 24.08 -8.95 2.13
N VAL A 241 24.28 -8.07 1.16
CA VAL A 241 25.45 -8.08 0.28
C VAL A 241 26.68 -7.64 1.08
N PRO A 242 27.73 -8.46 1.25
CA PRO A 242 28.94 -8.05 1.95
C PRO A 242 29.59 -6.81 1.33
N VAL A 243 30.07 -5.90 2.16
CA VAL A 243 30.88 -4.75 1.67
C VAL A 243 32.16 -5.30 1.02
N PRO A 244 32.42 -5.01 -0.27
CA PRO A 244 33.52 -5.65 -1.02
C PRO A 244 34.89 -4.99 -0.77
N LEU A 245 35.24 -4.79 0.51
CA LEU A 245 36.52 -4.22 0.93
C LEU A 245 37.21 -5.15 1.96
N PRO A 246 38.55 -5.27 1.92
CA PRO A 246 39.29 -6.23 2.76
C PRO A 246 39.11 -6.02 4.28
N ASP A 247 38.89 -4.78 4.70
CA ASP A 247 38.78 -4.36 6.10
C ASP A 247 37.34 -4.07 6.55
N ALA A 248 36.37 -4.65 5.84
CA ALA A 248 34.93 -4.48 6.09
C ALA A 248 34.25 -5.75 6.62
N GLU A 249 34.98 -6.63 7.31
CA GLU A 249 34.44 -7.86 7.85
C GLU A 249 33.25 -7.56 8.81
N GLY A 250 32.17 -8.35 8.71
CA GLY A 250 30.95 -8.17 9.51
C GLY A 250 30.05 -7.01 9.05
N LYS A 251 30.31 -6.46 7.85
CA LYS A 251 29.52 -5.36 7.30
C LYS A 251 28.89 -5.74 5.97
N VAL A 252 27.64 -5.32 5.79
CA VAL A 252 26.89 -5.49 4.54
C VAL A 252 26.48 -4.13 3.97
N LEU A 253 26.14 -4.11 2.69
CA LEU A 253 25.50 -2.96 2.08
C LEU A 253 24.14 -2.70 2.74
N TYR A 254 23.85 -1.42 2.96
CA TYR A 254 22.55 -1.04 3.52
C TYR A 254 21.44 -1.33 2.51
N VAL A 255 20.36 -1.95 2.95
CA VAL A 255 19.25 -2.39 2.09
C VAL A 255 18.72 -1.29 1.16
N TRP A 256 18.67 -0.05 1.61
CA TRP A 256 18.24 1.10 0.79
C TRP A 256 19.28 1.56 -0.24
N PHE A 257 20.51 1.07 -0.15
CA PHE A 257 21.53 1.25 -1.17
C PHE A 257 21.52 0.09 -2.16
N ASP A 258 21.39 -1.15 -1.71
CA ASP A 258 21.46 -2.32 -2.58
C ASP A 258 20.13 -2.62 -3.29
N ALA A 259 18.97 -2.45 -2.65
CA ALA A 259 17.67 -2.78 -3.22
C ALA A 259 17.40 -2.11 -4.59
N PRO A 260 17.63 -0.81 -4.81
CA PRO A 260 17.40 -0.21 -6.12
C PRO A 260 18.38 -0.70 -7.20
N ILE A 261 19.57 -1.21 -6.82
CA ILE A 261 20.47 -1.90 -7.76
C ILE A 261 19.85 -3.21 -8.24
N GLY A 262 18.89 -3.76 -7.49
CA GLY A 262 18.07 -4.91 -7.88
C GLY A 262 17.39 -4.73 -9.24
N TYR A 263 16.95 -3.53 -9.58
CA TYR A 263 16.36 -3.26 -10.89
C TYR A 263 17.37 -3.51 -12.04
N ILE A 264 18.61 -3.12 -11.82
CA ILE A 264 19.69 -3.31 -12.78
C ILE A 264 20.06 -4.78 -12.89
N SER A 265 20.25 -5.47 -11.76
CA SER A 265 20.61 -6.89 -11.75
C SER A 265 19.51 -7.77 -12.34
N ASN A 266 18.23 -7.48 -12.07
CA ASN A 266 17.11 -8.20 -12.66
C ASN A 266 17.03 -8.01 -14.17
N THR A 267 17.35 -6.79 -14.66
CA THR A 267 17.45 -6.54 -16.11
C THR A 267 18.61 -7.31 -16.75
N ILE A 268 19.76 -7.41 -16.07
CA ILE A 268 20.90 -8.21 -16.53
C ILE A 268 20.51 -9.69 -16.63
N GLU A 269 19.82 -10.24 -15.66
CA GLU A 269 19.32 -11.62 -15.69
C GLU A 269 18.39 -11.83 -16.87
N LEU A 270 17.37 -10.98 -17.03
CA LEU A 270 16.43 -11.05 -18.15
C LEU A 270 17.13 -11.05 -19.51
N CYS A 271 18.04 -10.11 -19.71
CA CYS A 271 18.76 -9.99 -20.98
C CYS A 271 19.71 -11.17 -21.22
N SER A 272 20.25 -11.76 -20.15
CA SER A 272 21.09 -12.97 -20.24
C SER A 272 20.27 -14.22 -20.57
N GLU A 273 19.05 -14.32 -20.08
CA GLU A 273 18.14 -15.45 -20.33
C GLU A 273 17.43 -15.36 -21.69
N LYS A 274 17.11 -14.14 -22.14
CA LYS A 274 16.34 -13.88 -23.39
C LYS A 274 16.99 -12.81 -24.25
N PRO A 275 18.27 -13.02 -24.66
CA PRO A 275 19.03 -11.99 -25.38
C PRO A 275 18.43 -11.66 -26.76
N GLU A 276 17.77 -12.61 -27.41
CA GLU A 276 17.14 -12.43 -28.72
C GLU A 276 15.95 -11.45 -28.65
N LYS A 277 15.26 -11.36 -27.50
CA LYS A 277 14.11 -10.46 -27.31
C LYS A 277 14.52 -9.11 -26.74
N PHE A 278 15.40 -9.11 -25.73
CA PHE A 278 15.71 -7.89 -24.96
C PHE A 278 17.08 -7.28 -25.28
N GLY A 279 17.95 -7.99 -26.02
CA GLY A 279 19.27 -7.51 -26.38
C GLY A 279 20.21 -7.36 -25.18
N ASN A 280 21.14 -6.42 -25.26
CA ASN A 280 22.06 -6.11 -24.17
C ASN A 280 21.35 -5.25 -23.11
N TRP A 281 21.54 -5.57 -21.83
CA TRP A 281 20.96 -4.86 -20.69
C TRP A 281 21.34 -3.36 -20.66
N GLU A 282 22.51 -2.99 -21.15
CA GLU A 282 22.97 -1.60 -21.16
C GLU A 282 22.06 -0.68 -21.95
N ARG A 283 21.41 -1.17 -23.01
CA ARG A 283 20.45 -0.39 -23.79
C ARG A 283 19.27 0.08 -22.93
N TRP A 284 18.95 -0.63 -21.85
CA TRP A 284 17.84 -0.31 -20.97
C TRP A 284 18.22 0.64 -19.83
N TRP A 285 19.52 0.73 -19.51
CA TRP A 285 20.01 1.48 -18.36
C TRP A 285 21.01 2.58 -18.69
N LYS A 286 21.61 2.57 -19.89
CA LYS A 286 22.68 3.51 -20.28
C LYS A 286 22.40 4.26 -21.57
N ASP A 287 21.42 3.83 -22.36
CA ASP A 287 21.08 4.48 -23.63
C ASP A 287 20.07 5.62 -23.38
N PRO A 288 20.39 6.88 -23.74
CA PRO A 288 19.49 8.03 -23.54
C PRO A 288 18.18 7.96 -24.33
N GLU A 289 18.06 7.05 -25.32
CA GLU A 289 16.81 6.78 -26.02
C GLU A 289 15.85 5.88 -25.22
N THR A 290 16.24 5.46 -24.00
CA THR A 290 15.41 4.69 -23.08
C THR A 290 14.79 5.61 -22.04
N ARG A 291 13.45 5.55 -21.93
CA ARG A 291 12.68 6.18 -20.87
C ARG A 291 12.70 5.29 -19.64
N LEU A 292 13.13 5.79 -18.48
CA LEU A 292 13.11 5.07 -17.22
C LEU A 292 11.96 5.56 -16.36
N VAL A 293 11.05 4.66 -15.96
CA VAL A 293 9.88 4.97 -15.14
C VAL A 293 9.83 4.04 -13.92
N HIS A 294 9.78 4.62 -12.72
CA HIS A 294 9.67 3.87 -11.47
C HIS A 294 8.28 4.00 -10.85
N PHE A 295 7.52 2.90 -10.79
CA PHE A 295 6.24 2.85 -10.04
C PHE A 295 6.50 2.49 -8.58
N ILE A 296 6.07 3.34 -7.67
CA ILE A 296 6.36 3.22 -6.24
C ILE A 296 5.17 3.65 -5.37
N GLY A 297 5.20 3.31 -4.08
CA GLY A 297 4.39 3.93 -3.05
C GLY A 297 5.04 5.23 -2.53
N LYS A 298 4.27 6.11 -1.92
CA LYS A 298 4.74 7.42 -1.40
C LYS A 298 5.90 7.31 -0.39
N ASP A 299 5.98 6.22 0.33
CA ASP A 299 7.04 5.91 1.29
C ASP A 299 8.42 5.71 0.64
N ASN A 300 8.45 5.44 -0.66
CA ASN A 300 9.66 5.22 -1.43
C ASN A 300 10.14 6.43 -2.25
N ILE A 301 9.43 7.58 -2.18
CA ILE A 301 9.74 8.78 -2.99
C ILE A 301 11.18 9.24 -2.80
N VAL A 302 11.63 9.39 -1.55
CA VAL A 302 12.98 9.90 -1.25
C VAL A 302 14.06 9.01 -1.85
N PHE A 303 13.85 7.70 -1.80
CA PHE A 303 14.85 6.74 -2.31
C PHE A 303 14.92 6.74 -3.84
N HIS A 304 13.79 6.85 -4.54
CA HIS A 304 13.75 6.80 -6.00
C HIS A 304 13.93 8.17 -6.68
N CYS A 305 13.70 9.26 -5.96
CA CYS A 305 13.82 10.61 -6.53
C CYS A 305 15.08 11.35 -6.08
N ILE A 306 15.68 10.97 -4.94
CA ILE A 306 16.86 11.64 -4.38
C ILE A 306 18.05 10.68 -4.29
N VAL A 307 17.93 9.58 -3.52
CA VAL A 307 19.07 8.70 -3.21
C VAL A 307 19.54 7.94 -4.45
N PHE A 308 18.64 7.23 -5.11
CA PHE A 308 19.01 6.42 -6.28
C PHE A 308 19.50 7.27 -7.49
N PRO A 309 18.83 8.40 -7.84
CA PRO A 309 19.40 9.32 -8.85
C PRO A 309 20.78 9.85 -8.47
N ALA A 310 21.06 10.14 -7.19
CA ALA A 310 22.40 10.56 -6.75
C ALA A 310 23.42 9.43 -6.95
N MET A 311 23.06 8.18 -6.65
CA MET A 311 23.90 7.00 -6.91
C MET A 311 24.20 6.81 -8.39
N LEU A 312 23.17 6.89 -9.25
CA LEU A 312 23.33 6.77 -10.71
C LEU A 312 24.19 7.89 -11.29
N LYS A 313 24.00 9.12 -10.78
CA LYS A 313 24.78 10.30 -11.17
C LYS A 313 26.24 10.18 -10.75
N ALA A 314 26.52 9.72 -9.55
CA ALA A 314 27.87 9.49 -9.03
C ALA A 314 28.59 8.39 -9.84
N GLU A 315 27.88 7.31 -10.19
CA GLU A 315 28.39 6.26 -11.06
C GLU A 315 28.69 6.79 -12.47
N GLY A 316 27.80 7.62 -13.03
CA GLY A 316 28.04 8.48 -14.17
C GLY A 316 27.75 7.87 -15.55
N SER A 317 27.42 6.57 -15.68
CA SER A 317 27.12 5.93 -16.97
C SER A 317 25.63 5.56 -17.15
N TYR A 318 24.81 5.71 -16.12
CA TYR A 318 23.40 5.36 -16.15
C TYR A 318 22.49 6.53 -16.54
N ILE A 319 21.37 6.21 -17.18
CA ILE A 319 20.26 7.15 -17.37
C ILE A 319 19.57 7.43 -16.02
N LEU A 320 18.86 8.54 -15.97
CA LEU A 320 18.10 8.95 -14.79
C LEU A 320 16.60 8.72 -15.00
N PRO A 321 15.80 8.58 -13.91
CA PRO A 321 14.36 8.47 -14.02
C PRO A 321 13.72 9.64 -14.78
N ASP A 322 12.94 9.34 -15.81
CA ASP A 322 12.12 10.34 -16.52
C ASP A 322 10.86 10.66 -15.71
N ASN A 323 10.26 9.65 -15.10
CA ASN A 323 9.11 9.83 -14.22
C ASN A 323 9.08 8.81 -13.07
N VAL A 324 8.49 9.24 -11.94
CA VAL A 324 8.33 8.41 -10.75
C VAL A 324 6.88 8.53 -10.27
N PRO A 325 5.92 7.86 -10.93
CA PRO A 325 4.52 7.89 -10.49
C PRO A 325 4.36 7.16 -9.15
N ALA A 326 4.16 7.93 -8.09
CA ALA A 326 3.90 7.43 -6.75
C ALA A 326 2.43 7.62 -6.36
N ASN A 327 1.83 6.57 -5.81
CA ASN A 327 0.48 6.63 -5.24
C ASN A 327 0.53 6.80 -3.72
N GLU A 328 -0.55 7.35 -3.17
CA GLU A 328 -0.83 7.44 -1.75
C GLU A 328 -1.24 6.07 -1.19
N PHE A 329 -1.66 5.97 0.08
CA PHE A 329 -2.05 4.70 0.69
C PHE A 329 -3.51 4.33 0.40
N LEU A 330 -3.75 3.03 0.28
CA LEU A 330 -5.08 2.45 0.31
C LEU A 330 -5.36 1.93 1.73
N ASN A 331 -6.48 2.34 2.30
CA ASN A 331 -7.02 1.83 3.55
C ASN A 331 -7.94 0.63 3.28
N LEU A 332 -8.36 -0.06 4.32
CA LEU A 332 -9.26 -1.20 4.28
C LEU A 332 -10.35 -1.03 5.34
N GLU A 333 -11.61 -0.95 4.92
CA GLU A 333 -12.78 -0.75 5.79
C GLU A 333 -12.59 0.42 6.76
N GLY A 334 -12.03 1.54 6.28
CA GLY A 334 -11.77 2.75 7.04
C GLY A 334 -10.50 2.74 7.89
N ASP A 335 -9.83 1.59 8.04
CA ASP A 335 -8.62 1.45 8.84
C ASP A 335 -7.37 1.32 7.95
N LYS A 336 -6.21 1.78 8.45
CA LYS A 336 -4.93 1.60 7.75
C LYS A 336 -4.56 0.13 7.65
N ILE A 337 -4.25 -0.35 6.44
CA ILE A 337 -3.71 -1.70 6.22
C ILE A 337 -2.43 -1.89 7.04
N SER A 338 -2.30 -3.03 7.71
CA SER A 338 -1.19 -3.34 8.60
C SER A 338 -0.79 -4.81 8.51
N THR A 339 0.42 -5.06 8.04
CA THR A 339 1.00 -6.41 7.96
C THR A 339 1.27 -7.00 9.35
N SER A 340 1.76 -6.18 10.28
CA SER A 340 2.09 -6.61 11.65
C SER A 340 0.86 -7.02 12.46
N ARG A 341 -0.30 -6.41 12.16
CA ARG A 341 -1.60 -6.73 12.78
C ARG A 341 -2.43 -7.71 11.95
N ASN A 342 -1.89 -8.23 10.85
CA ASN A 342 -2.63 -9.06 9.89
C ASN A 342 -3.95 -8.43 9.40
N TRP A 343 -4.04 -7.08 9.38
CA TRP A 343 -5.19 -6.33 8.89
C TRP A 343 -4.98 -6.00 7.42
N ALA A 344 -5.31 -6.95 6.55
CA ALA A 344 -5.09 -6.84 5.11
C ALA A 344 -5.98 -7.82 4.33
N VAL A 345 -6.22 -7.54 3.06
CA VAL A 345 -6.65 -8.52 2.06
C VAL A 345 -5.39 -8.98 1.33
N TRP A 346 -4.97 -10.21 1.59
CA TRP A 346 -3.79 -10.82 1.02
C TRP A 346 -4.06 -11.36 -0.37
N LEU A 347 -3.19 -11.09 -1.34
CA LEU A 347 -3.42 -11.48 -2.73
C LEU A 347 -3.54 -13.00 -2.91
N HIS A 348 -2.64 -13.78 -2.32
CA HIS A 348 -2.66 -15.25 -2.42
C HIS A 348 -3.93 -15.87 -1.80
N GLU A 349 -4.48 -15.26 -0.74
CA GLU A 349 -5.76 -15.68 -0.15
C GLU A 349 -6.94 -15.26 -1.02
N TYR A 350 -6.92 -14.03 -1.53
CA TYR A 350 -7.94 -13.54 -2.44
C TYR A 350 -8.10 -14.42 -3.68
N LEU A 351 -7.01 -14.87 -4.27
CA LEU A 351 -7.04 -15.74 -5.45
C LEU A 351 -7.69 -17.11 -5.19
N VAL A 352 -7.61 -17.59 -3.94
CA VAL A 352 -8.30 -18.82 -3.49
C VAL A 352 -9.77 -18.55 -3.14
N ASP A 353 -10.05 -17.48 -2.40
CA ASP A 353 -11.39 -17.16 -1.90
C ASP A 353 -12.33 -16.65 -3.02
N MET A 354 -11.75 -16.00 -4.05
CA MET A 354 -12.48 -15.35 -5.16
C MET A 354 -11.94 -15.84 -6.52
N PRO A 355 -12.13 -17.13 -6.86
CA PRO A 355 -11.64 -17.67 -8.13
C PRO A 355 -12.28 -16.92 -9.31
N ASP A 356 -11.51 -16.71 -10.36
CA ASP A 356 -11.91 -16.04 -11.61
C ASP A 356 -12.40 -14.58 -11.43
N LYS A 357 -12.05 -13.93 -10.32
CA LYS A 357 -12.39 -12.53 -10.04
C LYS A 357 -11.18 -11.59 -10.07
N GLN A 358 -10.08 -11.98 -10.74
CA GLN A 358 -8.88 -11.13 -10.88
C GLN A 358 -9.21 -9.76 -11.47
N ASP A 359 -9.95 -9.72 -12.56
CA ASP A 359 -10.33 -8.46 -13.22
C ASP A 359 -11.30 -7.62 -12.40
N VAL A 360 -12.12 -8.25 -11.55
CA VAL A 360 -12.99 -7.50 -10.61
C VAL A 360 -12.13 -6.74 -9.62
N LEU A 361 -11.13 -7.40 -9.03
CA LEU A 361 -10.20 -6.73 -8.10
C LEU A 361 -9.37 -5.66 -8.83
N ARG A 362 -8.84 -5.93 -10.03
CA ARG A 362 -8.10 -4.96 -10.84
C ARG A 362 -8.96 -3.72 -11.12
N TYR A 363 -10.22 -3.92 -11.49
CA TYR A 363 -11.18 -2.84 -11.72
C TYR A 363 -11.38 -1.97 -10.49
N VAL A 364 -11.70 -2.59 -9.36
CA VAL A 364 -11.99 -1.86 -8.10
C VAL A 364 -10.75 -1.13 -7.59
N LEU A 365 -9.58 -1.76 -7.62
CA LEU A 365 -8.33 -1.12 -7.20
C LEU A 365 -7.95 0.06 -8.11
N THR A 366 -8.21 -0.04 -9.41
CA THR A 366 -7.98 1.08 -10.34
C THR A 366 -9.01 2.20 -10.14
N ALA A 367 -10.29 1.86 -9.99
CA ALA A 367 -11.36 2.84 -9.75
C ALA A 367 -11.18 3.59 -8.43
N ASN A 368 -10.58 2.94 -7.44
CA ASN A 368 -10.25 3.49 -6.12
C ASN A 368 -8.77 3.80 -5.97
N ALA A 369 -8.01 3.89 -7.09
CA ALA A 369 -6.58 4.16 -7.01
C ALA A 369 -6.28 5.42 -6.19
N PRO A 370 -5.37 5.36 -5.22
CA PRO A 370 -5.03 6.49 -4.37
C PRO A 370 -4.04 7.44 -5.07
N GLU A 371 -4.40 7.97 -6.25
CA GLU A 371 -3.51 8.75 -7.12
C GLU A 371 -3.13 10.11 -6.55
N THR A 372 -4.03 10.74 -5.79
CA THR A 372 -3.85 12.13 -5.28
C THR A 372 -4.02 12.28 -3.78
N LYS A 373 -4.66 11.32 -3.14
CA LYS A 373 -4.89 11.24 -1.69
C LYS A 373 -5.12 9.80 -1.29
N ASP A 374 -4.97 9.49 0.00
CA ASP A 374 -5.34 8.20 0.55
C ASP A 374 -6.80 7.87 0.19
N ASN A 375 -7.07 6.62 -0.12
CA ASN A 375 -8.40 6.13 -0.46
C ASN A 375 -8.71 4.86 0.34
N ASP A 376 -9.92 4.36 0.25
CA ASP A 376 -10.39 3.21 1.00
C ASP A 376 -10.90 2.09 0.09
N PHE A 377 -10.64 0.85 0.48
CA PHE A 377 -11.24 -0.34 -0.10
C PHE A 377 -12.26 -0.90 0.89
N THR A 378 -13.49 -1.11 0.42
CA THR A 378 -14.49 -1.85 1.18
C THR A 378 -15.04 -3.01 0.37
N TRP A 379 -15.37 -4.11 1.02
CA TRP A 379 -15.99 -5.26 0.36
C TRP A 379 -17.36 -4.91 -0.22
N LYS A 380 -18.05 -3.94 0.40
CA LYS A 380 -19.34 -3.47 -0.14
C LYS A 380 -19.17 -2.68 -1.45
N ASP A 381 -18.17 -1.79 -1.53
CA ASP A 381 -17.87 -1.08 -2.78
C ASP A 381 -17.40 -2.06 -3.87
N PHE A 382 -16.62 -3.07 -3.51
CA PHE A 382 -16.20 -4.16 -4.40
C PHE A 382 -17.42 -4.85 -5.06
N GLN A 383 -18.41 -5.24 -4.26
CA GLN A 383 -19.65 -5.85 -4.75
C GLN A 383 -20.43 -4.89 -5.64
N VAL A 384 -20.63 -3.65 -5.18
CA VAL A 384 -21.41 -2.63 -5.90
C VAL A 384 -20.78 -2.35 -7.26
N ARG A 385 -19.47 -2.17 -7.34
CA ARG A 385 -18.79 -1.91 -8.61
C ARG A 385 -18.85 -3.11 -9.55
N ASN A 386 -18.67 -4.32 -9.05
CA ASN A 386 -18.86 -5.52 -9.88
C ASN A 386 -20.28 -5.58 -10.42
N ASN A 387 -21.29 -5.52 -9.56
CA ASN A 387 -22.66 -5.79 -9.95
C ASN A 387 -23.27 -4.64 -10.81
N SER A 388 -22.95 -3.38 -10.45
CA SER A 388 -23.54 -2.20 -11.09
C SER A 388 -22.76 -1.67 -12.30
N GLU A 389 -21.44 -1.92 -12.38
CA GLU A 389 -20.61 -1.40 -13.47
C GLU A 389 -20.13 -2.53 -14.39
N LEU A 390 -19.42 -3.55 -13.88
CA LEU A 390 -18.91 -4.64 -14.71
C LEU A 390 -20.03 -5.52 -15.27
N VAL A 391 -20.97 -5.96 -14.43
CA VAL A 391 -22.09 -6.81 -14.86
C VAL A 391 -23.15 -6.01 -15.58
N ALA A 392 -23.73 -4.97 -14.93
CA ALA A 392 -24.90 -4.27 -15.43
C ALA A 392 -24.62 -3.30 -16.59
N ILE A 393 -23.37 -2.85 -16.78
CA ILE A 393 -22.99 -1.94 -17.86
C ILE A 393 -22.18 -2.69 -18.92
N TYR A 394 -20.91 -3.01 -18.61
CA TYR A 394 -20.00 -3.57 -19.62
C TYR A 394 -20.44 -4.97 -20.07
N GLY A 395 -20.61 -5.89 -19.13
CA GLY A 395 -21.03 -7.26 -19.41
C GLY A 395 -22.41 -7.33 -20.08
N ASN A 396 -23.37 -6.52 -19.61
CA ASN A 396 -24.71 -6.47 -20.20
C ASN A 396 -24.70 -5.97 -21.64
N PHE A 397 -23.95 -4.91 -21.96
CA PHE A 397 -23.82 -4.42 -23.32
C PHE A 397 -23.26 -5.50 -24.26
N ILE A 398 -22.13 -6.13 -23.89
CA ILE A 398 -21.50 -7.18 -24.69
C ILE A 398 -22.46 -8.38 -24.87
N ASN A 399 -23.05 -8.85 -23.76
CA ASN A 399 -23.97 -10.00 -23.83
C ASN A 399 -25.16 -9.74 -24.74
N ARG A 400 -25.81 -8.57 -24.60
CA ARG A 400 -26.95 -8.21 -25.44
C ARG A 400 -26.56 -8.11 -26.91
N THR A 401 -25.45 -7.48 -27.24
CA THR A 401 -24.93 -7.35 -28.61
C THR A 401 -24.72 -8.74 -29.24
N LEU A 402 -24.01 -9.63 -28.54
CA LEU A 402 -23.71 -10.95 -29.08
C LEU A 402 -24.93 -11.87 -29.17
N VAL A 403 -25.80 -11.87 -28.15
CA VAL A 403 -27.03 -12.67 -28.13
C VAL A 403 -27.99 -12.23 -29.24
N LEU A 404 -28.17 -10.92 -29.46
CA LEU A 404 -29.04 -10.42 -30.56
C LEU A 404 -28.42 -10.73 -31.91
N THR A 405 -27.10 -10.63 -32.07
CA THR A 405 -26.42 -11.01 -33.33
C THR A 405 -26.55 -12.52 -33.58
N GLY A 406 -26.39 -13.36 -32.57
CA GLY A 406 -26.62 -14.79 -32.67
C GLY A 406 -28.05 -15.12 -33.09
N LYS A 407 -29.04 -14.42 -32.51
CA LYS A 407 -30.47 -14.63 -32.77
C LYS A 407 -30.91 -14.22 -34.15
N TYR A 408 -30.43 -13.08 -34.64
CA TYR A 408 -30.98 -12.45 -35.88
C TYR A 408 -30.08 -12.63 -37.11
N PHE A 409 -28.78 -12.94 -36.90
CA PHE A 409 -27.79 -13.03 -37.98
C PHE A 409 -26.88 -14.28 -37.85
N ASP A 410 -27.39 -15.33 -37.23
CA ASP A 410 -26.69 -16.62 -37.10
C ASP A 410 -25.22 -16.50 -36.58
N GLY A 411 -24.97 -15.55 -35.66
CA GLY A 411 -23.64 -15.32 -35.10
C GLY A 411 -22.65 -14.72 -36.10
N LYS A 412 -23.09 -14.05 -37.12
CA LYS A 412 -22.26 -13.34 -38.11
C LYS A 412 -22.48 -11.84 -38.01
N VAL A 413 -21.41 -11.07 -38.19
CA VAL A 413 -21.48 -9.61 -38.25
C VAL A 413 -22.39 -9.20 -39.42
N PRO A 414 -23.49 -8.51 -39.16
CA PRO A 414 -24.40 -8.06 -40.24
C PRO A 414 -23.76 -6.95 -41.08
N PRO A 415 -24.26 -6.73 -42.30
CA PRO A 415 -23.80 -5.62 -43.15
C PRO A 415 -24.15 -4.26 -42.51
N LEU A 416 -23.27 -3.29 -42.67
CA LEU A 416 -23.53 -1.91 -42.32
C LEU A 416 -24.42 -1.28 -43.43
N GLY A 417 -25.59 -0.79 -43.04
CA GLY A 417 -26.50 -0.07 -43.92
C GLY A 417 -26.33 1.44 -43.82
N THR A 418 -27.41 2.18 -44.14
CA THR A 418 -27.39 3.64 -43.97
C THR A 418 -27.36 4.03 -42.51
N LEU A 419 -26.40 4.90 -42.16
CA LEU A 419 -26.26 5.44 -40.82
C LEU A 419 -27.30 6.53 -40.56
N GLU A 420 -27.87 6.51 -39.37
CA GLU A 420 -28.64 7.61 -38.79
C GLU A 420 -27.71 8.45 -37.87
N ASP A 421 -28.18 9.62 -37.43
CA ASP A 421 -27.41 10.52 -36.56
C ASP A 421 -26.92 9.82 -35.28
N ILE A 422 -27.77 9.00 -34.66
CA ILE A 422 -27.44 8.26 -33.43
C ILE A 422 -26.29 7.25 -33.65
N ASP A 423 -26.19 6.64 -34.85
CA ASP A 423 -25.10 5.72 -35.18
C ASP A 423 -23.81 6.48 -35.36
N SER A 424 -23.88 7.60 -36.09
CA SER A 424 -22.76 8.49 -36.35
C SER A 424 -22.18 9.07 -35.05
N ASP A 425 -23.05 9.42 -34.10
CA ASP A 425 -22.65 9.90 -32.76
C ASP A 425 -21.89 8.83 -31.99
N VAL A 426 -22.32 7.57 -31.99
CA VAL A 426 -21.63 6.46 -31.33
C VAL A 426 -20.27 6.22 -31.96
N LEU A 427 -20.19 6.19 -33.30
CA LEU A 427 -18.94 5.99 -34.02
C LEU A 427 -17.93 7.14 -33.74
N ALA A 428 -18.42 8.39 -33.68
CA ALA A 428 -17.60 9.54 -33.32
C ALA A 428 -17.05 9.43 -31.86
N GLN A 429 -17.91 9.01 -30.91
CA GLN A 429 -17.48 8.81 -29.51
C GLN A 429 -16.39 7.74 -29.36
N ILE A 430 -16.41 6.69 -30.19
CA ILE A 430 -15.33 5.68 -30.19
C ILE A 430 -13.99 6.36 -30.54
N ALA A 431 -13.96 7.16 -31.62
CA ALA A 431 -12.74 7.84 -32.07
C ALA A 431 -12.22 8.85 -31.01
N ASP A 432 -13.14 9.65 -30.45
CA ASP A 432 -12.82 10.66 -29.44
C ASP A 432 -12.31 10.06 -28.13
N SER A 433 -12.90 8.92 -27.71
CA SER A 433 -12.49 8.23 -26.48
C SER A 433 -11.04 7.76 -26.52
N LYS A 434 -10.54 7.36 -27.70
CA LYS A 434 -9.13 6.97 -27.87
C LYS A 434 -8.19 8.08 -27.43
N ALA A 435 -8.36 9.29 -27.97
CA ALA A 435 -7.48 10.41 -27.67
C ALA A 435 -7.52 10.80 -26.18
N ARG A 436 -8.73 10.76 -25.56
CA ARG A 436 -8.89 11.04 -24.13
C ARG A 436 -8.22 10.00 -23.26
N ILE A 437 -8.46 8.69 -23.51
CA ILE A 437 -7.86 7.60 -22.74
C ILE A 437 -6.33 7.61 -22.90
N GLU A 438 -5.84 7.80 -24.11
CA GLU A 438 -4.41 7.88 -24.41
C GLU A 438 -3.73 9.01 -23.60
N ASN A 439 -4.29 10.22 -23.65
CA ASN A 439 -3.78 11.34 -22.87
C ASN A 439 -3.78 11.08 -21.36
N MET A 440 -4.81 10.40 -20.84
CA MET A 440 -4.89 10.04 -19.41
C MET A 440 -3.82 9.01 -19.04
N LEU A 441 -3.63 7.96 -19.85
CA LEU A 441 -2.62 6.93 -19.62
C LEU A 441 -1.19 7.48 -19.73
N ASP A 442 -0.91 8.30 -20.73
CA ASP A 442 0.39 8.95 -20.92
C ASP A 442 0.77 9.86 -19.73
N ASN A 443 -0.23 10.39 -18.99
CA ASN A 443 -0.06 11.22 -17.79
C ASN A 443 -0.30 10.47 -16.46
N PHE A 444 -0.34 9.14 -16.48
CA PHE A 444 -0.51 8.29 -15.29
C PHE A 444 -1.82 8.53 -14.50
N HIS A 445 -2.91 8.92 -15.21
CA HIS A 445 -4.26 9.09 -14.66
C HIS A 445 -5.12 7.84 -14.94
N PHE A 446 -4.76 6.73 -14.33
CA PHE A 446 -5.36 5.41 -14.61
C PHE A 446 -6.83 5.34 -14.20
N ARG A 447 -7.18 5.95 -13.08
CA ARG A 447 -8.56 6.03 -12.58
C ARG A 447 -9.48 6.74 -13.57
N ASP A 448 -9.03 7.87 -14.14
CA ASP A 448 -9.81 8.62 -15.11
C ASP A 448 -9.88 7.91 -16.46
N ALA A 449 -8.80 7.27 -16.89
CA ALA A 449 -8.77 6.45 -18.10
C ALA A 449 -9.74 5.26 -18.03
N LEU A 450 -9.79 4.56 -16.90
CA LEU A 450 -10.75 3.48 -16.66
C LEU A 450 -12.19 3.98 -16.68
N ARG A 451 -12.44 5.13 -16.05
CA ARG A 451 -13.78 5.77 -16.05
C ARG A 451 -14.22 6.12 -17.47
N GLU A 452 -13.32 6.60 -18.31
CA GLU A 452 -13.62 6.94 -19.70
C GLU A 452 -13.91 5.68 -20.54
N ALA A 453 -13.17 4.59 -20.37
CA ALA A 453 -13.48 3.30 -20.99
C ALA A 453 -14.87 2.78 -20.57
N MET A 454 -15.22 2.93 -19.28
CA MET A 454 -16.55 2.55 -18.79
C MET A 454 -17.66 3.48 -19.34
N ASN A 455 -17.39 4.76 -19.55
CA ASN A 455 -18.31 5.68 -20.20
C ASN A 455 -18.63 5.23 -21.63
N LEU A 456 -17.63 4.76 -22.37
CA LEU A 456 -17.83 4.21 -23.71
C LEU A 456 -18.73 2.95 -23.67
N ALA A 457 -18.61 2.09 -22.65
CA ALA A 457 -19.53 0.97 -22.45
C ALA A 457 -20.96 1.43 -22.10
N ARG A 458 -21.12 2.52 -21.32
CA ARG A 458 -22.43 3.15 -21.05
C ARG A 458 -23.09 3.66 -22.32
N THR A 459 -22.31 4.27 -23.24
CA THR A 459 -22.78 4.67 -24.55
C THR A 459 -23.40 3.49 -25.31
N GLY A 460 -22.73 2.32 -25.27
CA GLY A 460 -23.24 1.11 -25.92
C GLY A 460 -24.59 0.63 -25.35
N ASN A 461 -24.74 0.61 -24.03
CA ASN A 461 -26.03 0.26 -23.41
C ASN A 461 -27.13 1.25 -23.75
N LYS A 462 -26.82 2.56 -23.74
CA LYS A 462 -27.77 3.61 -24.11
C LYS A 462 -28.16 3.48 -25.56
N TYR A 463 -27.21 3.26 -26.47
CA TYR A 463 -27.47 3.08 -27.90
C TYR A 463 -28.44 1.93 -28.18
N LEU A 464 -28.22 0.74 -27.58
CA LEU A 464 -29.12 -0.40 -27.70
C LEU A 464 -30.51 -0.12 -27.08
N ALA A 465 -30.57 0.66 -25.99
CA ALA A 465 -31.85 1.03 -25.38
C ALA A 465 -32.65 2.04 -26.22
N ASP A 466 -31.96 3.02 -26.78
CA ASP A 466 -32.61 4.07 -27.59
C ASP A 466 -33.06 3.54 -28.97
N THR A 467 -32.32 2.61 -29.57
CA THR A 467 -32.61 2.04 -30.89
C THR A 467 -33.52 0.81 -30.84
N GLU A 468 -33.67 0.15 -29.69
CA GLU A 468 -34.57 -1.00 -29.45
C GLU A 468 -34.57 -2.07 -30.58
N PRO A 469 -33.39 -2.64 -30.97
CA PRO A 469 -33.30 -3.55 -32.13
C PRO A 469 -34.20 -4.79 -31.99
N TRP A 470 -34.54 -5.22 -30.78
CA TRP A 470 -35.45 -6.34 -30.51
C TRP A 470 -36.91 -6.03 -30.89
N LYS A 471 -37.32 -4.74 -30.94
CA LYS A 471 -38.62 -4.30 -31.45
C LYS A 471 -38.58 -4.17 -32.95
N LEU A 472 -37.54 -3.52 -33.48
CA LEU A 472 -37.33 -3.29 -34.91
C LEU A 472 -37.20 -4.60 -35.71
N ALA A 473 -36.75 -5.68 -35.11
CA ALA A 473 -36.58 -6.98 -35.76
C ALA A 473 -37.90 -7.55 -36.35
N LYS A 474 -39.05 -7.00 -35.98
CA LYS A 474 -40.37 -7.39 -36.53
C LYS A 474 -40.75 -6.61 -37.78
N THR A 475 -40.13 -5.47 -38.06
CA THR A 475 -40.52 -4.52 -39.07
C THR A 475 -39.41 -4.08 -40.00
N ASP A 476 -38.18 -3.97 -39.50
CA ASP A 476 -37.03 -3.47 -40.27
C ASP A 476 -35.71 -4.18 -39.87
N MET A 477 -35.47 -5.32 -40.49
CA MET A 477 -34.24 -6.09 -40.28
C MET A 477 -33.00 -5.40 -40.85
N SER A 478 -33.15 -4.50 -41.85
CA SER A 478 -32.01 -3.74 -42.39
C SER A 478 -31.49 -2.74 -41.37
N ARG A 479 -32.39 -2.07 -40.64
CA ARG A 479 -32.04 -1.17 -39.55
C ARG A 479 -31.38 -1.95 -38.37
N VAL A 480 -31.94 -3.12 -38.04
CA VAL A 480 -31.34 -4.00 -37.00
C VAL A 480 -29.94 -4.42 -37.39
N ALA A 481 -29.66 -4.71 -38.66
CA ALA A 481 -28.32 -5.04 -39.15
C ALA A 481 -27.33 -3.90 -38.89
N THR A 482 -27.71 -2.67 -39.22
CA THR A 482 -26.87 -1.47 -38.98
C THR A 482 -26.59 -1.28 -37.48
N ILE A 483 -27.64 -1.34 -36.64
CA ILE A 483 -27.51 -1.17 -35.18
C ILE A 483 -26.56 -2.21 -34.60
N LEU A 484 -26.70 -3.48 -34.95
CA LEU A 484 -25.86 -4.55 -34.40
C LEU A 484 -24.45 -4.51 -34.97
N ASN A 485 -24.27 -4.06 -36.25
CA ASN A 485 -22.92 -3.80 -36.76
C ASN A 485 -22.19 -2.74 -35.91
N VAL A 486 -22.82 -1.57 -35.71
CA VAL A 486 -22.25 -0.48 -34.88
C VAL A 486 -21.94 -0.96 -33.46
N ALA A 487 -22.86 -1.71 -32.82
CA ALA A 487 -22.66 -2.27 -31.49
C ALA A 487 -21.49 -3.27 -31.45
N LEU A 488 -21.27 -4.06 -32.49
CA LEU A 488 -20.14 -4.98 -32.62
C LEU A 488 -18.82 -4.24 -32.83
N GLN A 489 -18.79 -3.16 -33.64
CA GLN A 489 -17.58 -2.32 -33.76
C GLN A 489 -17.23 -1.69 -32.41
N LEU A 490 -18.23 -1.20 -31.65
CA LEU A 490 -18.03 -0.70 -30.30
C LEU A 490 -17.50 -1.79 -29.35
N SER A 491 -18.03 -3.01 -29.44
CA SER A 491 -17.55 -4.15 -28.63
C SER A 491 -16.09 -4.48 -28.90
N ALA A 492 -15.64 -4.45 -30.16
CA ALA A 492 -14.25 -4.66 -30.54
C ALA A 492 -13.34 -3.53 -30.02
N ASN A 493 -13.80 -2.28 -30.04
CA ASN A 493 -13.08 -1.15 -29.48
C ASN A 493 -12.99 -1.21 -27.95
N LEU A 494 -14.05 -1.62 -27.25
CA LEU A 494 -14.04 -1.83 -25.80
C LEU A 494 -13.04 -2.93 -25.38
N ASN A 495 -12.90 -3.99 -26.20
CA ASN A 495 -11.89 -5.01 -25.98
C ASN A 495 -10.48 -4.40 -25.91
N ILE A 496 -10.13 -3.50 -26.86
CA ILE A 496 -8.83 -2.85 -26.93
C ILE A 496 -8.66 -1.87 -25.75
N ALA A 497 -9.70 -1.08 -25.47
CA ALA A 497 -9.66 -0.07 -24.41
C ALA A 497 -9.53 -0.68 -23.01
N PHE A 498 -10.17 -1.81 -22.74
CA PHE A 498 -10.14 -2.48 -21.44
C PHE A 498 -8.97 -3.46 -21.27
N GLU A 499 -8.28 -3.87 -22.34
CA GLU A 499 -7.20 -4.86 -22.23
C GLU A 499 -6.12 -4.49 -21.20
N PRO A 500 -5.62 -3.24 -21.12
CA PRO A 500 -4.63 -2.90 -20.11
C PRO A 500 -5.14 -3.05 -18.67
N PHE A 501 -6.41 -2.82 -18.46
CA PHE A 501 -7.05 -2.85 -17.14
C PHE A 501 -7.55 -4.24 -16.75
N LEU A 502 -8.21 -4.94 -17.69
CA LEU A 502 -8.98 -6.17 -17.48
C LEU A 502 -8.55 -7.26 -18.48
N PRO A 503 -7.31 -7.76 -18.38
CA PRO A 503 -6.71 -8.65 -19.39
C PRO A 503 -7.43 -9.99 -19.54
N PHE A 504 -7.98 -10.55 -18.45
CA PHE A 504 -8.69 -11.84 -18.49
C PHE A 504 -10.04 -11.72 -19.21
N SER A 505 -10.82 -10.69 -18.88
CA SER A 505 -12.10 -10.41 -19.53
C SER A 505 -11.92 -10.04 -20.99
N SER A 506 -10.86 -9.28 -21.32
CA SER A 506 -10.50 -8.96 -22.70
C SER A 506 -10.09 -10.21 -23.48
N ALA A 507 -9.31 -11.13 -22.88
CA ALA A 507 -8.99 -12.40 -23.51
C ALA A 507 -10.27 -13.22 -23.83
N LYS A 508 -11.23 -13.26 -22.90
CA LYS A 508 -12.52 -13.92 -23.08
C LYS A 508 -13.35 -13.24 -24.19
N LEU A 509 -13.38 -11.91 -24.21
CA LEU A 509 -14.10 -11.15 -25.24
C LEU A 509 -13.49 -11.36 -26.63
N ARG A 510 -12.15 -11.41 -26.76
CA ARG A 510 -11.48 -11.76 -28.03
C ARG A 510 -11.93 -13.10 -28.58
N GLN A 511 -12.07 -14.12 -27.72
CA GLN A 511 -12.58 -15.42 -28.14
C GLN A 511 -14.04 -15.35 -28.62
N MET A 512 -14.89 -14.58 -27.94
CA MET A 512 -16.29 -14.38 -28.35
C MET A 512 -16.41 -13.58 -29.65
N LEU A 513 -15.56 -12.60 -29.87
CA LEU A 513 -15.54 -11.81 -31.10
C LEU A 513 -14.75 -12.45 -32.25
N GLN A 514 -13.96 -13.51 -31.98
CA GLN A 514 -12.97 -14.05 -32.92
C GLN A 514 -12.08 -12.97 -33.52
N PHE A 515 -11.65 -12.01 -32.66
CA PHE A 515 -10.90 -10.82 -33.00
C PHE A 515 -9.73 -10.62 -32.07
N ASP A 516 -8.53 -10.96 -32.52
CA ASP A 516 -7.34 -11.07 -31.66
C ASP A 516 -6.56 -9.76 -31.46
N SER A 517 -6.92 -8.68 -32.19
CA SER A 517 -6.16 -7.43 -32.08
C SER A 517 -6.37 -6.76 -30.72
N VAL A 518 -5.24 -6.44 -30.11
CA VAL A 518 -5.15 -5.54 -28.95
C VAL A 518 -4.32 -4.29 -29.29
N ARG A 519 -3.96 -4.11 -30.56
CA ARG A 519 -3.13 -2.98 -31.01
C ARG A 519 -3.86 -1.66 -30.77
N TRP A 520 -3.22 -0.78 -30.06
CA TRP A 520 -3.76 0.56 -29.78
C TRP A 520 -4.06 1.37 -31.05
N ALA A 521 -3.30 1.09 -32.14
CA ALA A 521 -3.54 1.67 -33.45
C ALA A 521 -4.90 1.30 -34.08
N ASP A 522 -5.52 0.20 -33.61
CA ASP A 522 -6.83 -0.24 -34.07
C ASP A 522 -7.96 0.38 -33.23
N PHE A 523 -7.68 0.82 -32.02
CA PHE A 523 -8.66 1.56 -31.20
C PHE A 523 -9.07 2.86 -31.94
N GLY A 524 -10.35 3.13 -31.96
CA GLY A 524 -10.94 4.27 -32.67
C GLY A 524 -11.37 3.97 -34.10
N LYS A 525 -11.05 2.79 -34.67
CA LYS A 525 -11.54 2.37 -36.00
C LYS A 525 -12.97 1.84 -35.91
N THR A 526 -13.75 2.09 -36.91
CA THR A 526 -15.17 1.75 -36.98
C THR A 526 -15.47 0.55 -37.90
N GLU A 527 -14.43 -0.09 -38.45
CA GLU A 527 -14.52 -1.24 -39.35
C GLU A 527 -13.56 -2.35 -38.92
N LEU A 528 -13.59 -2.72 -37.63
CA LEU A 528 -12.72 -3.76 -37.08
C LEU A 528 -13.24 -5.17 -37.40
N LEU A 529 -14.54 -5.33 -37.42
CA LEU A 529 -15.23 -6.58 -37.70
C LEU A 529 -15.95 -6.47 -39.03
N PRO A 530 -15.47 -7.09 -40.13
CA PRO A 530 -16.08 -7.00 -41.44
C PRO A 530 -17.44 -7.75 -41.50
N ALA A 531 -18.34 -7.32 -42.34
CA ALA A 531 -19.59 -8.02 -42.57
C ALA A 531 -19.36 -9.48 -42.96
N GLY A 532 -20.14 -10.40 -42.38
CA GLY A 532 -20.01 -11.85 -42.55
C GLY A 532 -18.95 -12.51 -41.64
N HIS A 533 -18.20 -11.74 -40.87
CA HIS A 533 -17.26 -12.29 -39.87
C HIS A 533 -18.02 -13.14 -38.84
N ALA A 534 -17.58 -14.37 -38.62
CA ALA A 534 -18.21 -15.30 -37.69
C ALA A 534 -17.77 -15.00 -36.26
N LEU A 535 -18.71 -14.92 -35.33
CA LEU A 535 -18.50 -14.77 -33.91
C LEU A 535 -18.33 -16.12 -33.23
N GLY A 536 -17.62 -16.16 -32.12
CA GLY A 536 -17.48 -17.33 -31.28
C GLY A 536 -18.67 -17.55 -30.35
N LYS A 537 -18.56 -18.55 -29.46
CA LYS A 537 -19.58 -18.85 -28.46
C LYS A 537 -19.74 -17.69 -27.49
N THR A 538 -20.98 -17.25 -27.29
CA THR A 538 -21.29 -16.19 -26.29
C THR A 538 -21.26 -16.75 -24.88
N GLU A 539 -20.55 -16.06 -23.99
CA GLU A 539 -20.47 -16.36 -22.56
C GLU A 539 -20.59 -15.05 -21.76
N LEU A 540 -20.95 -15.16 -20.48
CA LEU A 540 -20.96 -13.98 -19.60
C LEU A 540 -19.53 -13.54 -19.29
N LEU A 541 -19.22 -12.26 -19.46
CA LEU A 541 -17.92 -11.70 -19.07
C LEU A 541 -17.75 -11.66 -17.55
N PHE A 542 -18.83 -11.27 -16.86
CA PHE A 542 -18.85 -11.09 -15.40
C PHE A 542 -20.11 -11.72 -14.82
N GLU A 543 -20.00 -12.19 -13.59
CA GLU A 543 -21.12 -12.73 -12.82
C GLU A 543 -21.34 -11.85 -11.57
N GLN A 544 -22.60 -11.82 -11.11
CA GLN A 544 -22.93 -11.10 -9.88
C GLN A 544 -22.25 -11.77 -8.68
N ILE A 545 -21.85 -10.96 -7.73
CA ILE A 545 -21.35 -11.38 -6.43
C ILE A 545 -22.49 -11.17 -5.45
N ASP A 546 -22.86 -12.23 -4.73
CA ASP A 546 -23.93 -12.21 -3.74
C ASP A 546 -23.49 -11.65 -2.38
N ASP A 547 -24.46 -11.36 -1.53
CA ASP A 547 -24.20 -10.82 -0.20
C ASP A 547 -23.48 -11.85 0.70
N ALA A 548 -23.77 -13.14 0.55
CA ALA A 548 -23.16 -14.18 1.38
C ALA A 548 -21.64 -14.28 1.16
N THR A 549 -21.19 -14.16 -0.10
CA THR A 549 -19.76 -14.12 -0.44
C THR A 549 -19.06 -12.92 0.22
N ILE A 550 -19.70 -11.76 0.22
CA ILE A 550 -19.17 -10.54 0.83
C ILE A 550 -19.14 -10.65 2.36
N GLU A 551 -20.19 -11.18 2.97
CA GLU A 551 -20.26 -11.42 4.42
C GLU A 551 -19.14 -12.36 4.89
N GLN A 552 -18.79 -13.39 4.11
CA GLN A 552 -17.65 -14.26 4.44
C GLN A 552 -16.33 -13.47 4.53
N GLN A 553 -16.07 -12.57 3.59
CA GLN A 553 -14.85 -11.76 3.59
C GLN A 553 -14.83 -10.74 4.74
N ILE A 554 -15.97 -10.10 5.03
CA ILE A 554 -16.10 -9.19 6.17
C ILE A 554 -15.89 -9.94 7.49
N ASN A 555 -16.49 -11.13 7.63
CA ASN A 555 -16.34 -11.95 8.84
C ASN A 555 -14.89 -12.40 9.04
N LYS A 556 -14.17 -12.75 7.97
CA LYS A 556 -12.73 -13.07 8.00
C LYS A 556 -11.91 -11.91 8.57
N LEU A 557 -12.18 -10.68 8.11
CA LEU A 557 -11.52 -9.47 8.63
C LEU A 557 -11.88 -9.21 10.09
N GLN A 558 -13.14 -9.34 10.48
CA GLN A 558 -13.59 -9.13 11.86
C GLN A 558 -12.95 -10.13 12.83
N GLN A 559 -12.83 -11.40 12.43
CA GLN A 559 -12.13 -12.41 13.22
C GLN A 559 -10.65 -12.06 13.42
N THR A 560 -9.99 -11.58 12.37
CA THR A 560 -8.61 -11.09 12.45
C THR A 560 -8.49 -9.91 13.43
N LYS A 561 -9.42 -8.95 13.36
CA LYS A 561 -9.45 -7.80 14.27
C LYS A 561 -9.63 -8.24 15.72
N ALA A 562 -10.59 -9.12 15.99
CA ALA A 562 -10.83 -9.66 17.33
C ALA A 562 -9.61 -10.41 17.90
N ALA A 563 -8.92 -11.20 17.06
CA ALA A 563 -7.68 -11.89 17.45
C ALA A 563 -6.55 -10.91 17.80
N ASN A 564 -6.40 -9.83 17.01
CA ASN A 564 -5.43 -8.77 17.27
C ASN A 564 -5.73 -8.01 18.57
N ASP A 565 -7.00 -7.67 18.80
CA ASP A 565 -7.44 -6.99 20.01
C ASP A 565 -7.20 -7.87 21.25
N ALA A 566 -7.44 -9.17 21.15
CA ALA A 566 -7.12 -10.14 22.19
C ALA A 566 -5.61 -10.25 22.48
N GLN A 567 -4.75 -10.22 21.44
CA GLN A 567 -3.28 -10.24 21.59
C GLN A 567 -2.72 -8.92 22.09
N SER A 568 -3.37 -7.80 21.81
CA SER A 568 -2.96 -6.48 22.29
C SER A 568 -3.29 -6.23 23.77
N GLN A 569 -4.06 -7.11 24.39
CA GLN A 569 -4.30 -7.13 25.84
C GLN A 569 -3.03 -7.56 26.59
N THR A 570 -1.95 -6.82 26.43
CA THR A 570 -0.77 -7.00 27.27
C THR A 570 -1.09 -6.49 28.67
N VAL A 571 -1.27 -7.42 29.59
CA VAL A 571 -1.28 -7.10 31.04
C VAL A 571 0.02 -6.36 31.35
N LYS A 572 -0.08 -5.15 31.89
CA LYS A 572 1.12 -4.40 32.35
C LYS A 572 1.90 -5.28 33.31
N ALA A 573 3.23 -5.27 33.19
CA ALA A 573 4.09 -6.00 34.08
C ALA A 573 3.78 -5.61 35.55
N VAL A 574 3.80 -6.58 36.45
CA VAL A 574 3.64 -6.34 37.90
C VAL A 574 4.73 -5.36 38.32
N LYS A 575 4.36 -4.31 39.02
CA LYS A 575 5.31 -3.35 39.62
C LYS A 575 6.21 -4.04 40.67
N GLU A 576 7.24 -3.31 41.09
CA GLU A 576 8.11 -3.78 42.18
C GLU A 576 7.30 -4.22 43.40
N THR A 577 7.79 -5.27 44.06
CA THR A 577 7.16 -5.81 45.28
C THR A 577 7.09 -4.73 46.35
N VAL A 578 5.94 -4.56 46.97
CA VAL A 578 5.74 -3.68 48.14
C VAL A 578 5.42 -4.54 49.33
N GLU A 579 5.78 -4.06 50.51
CA GLU A 579 5.43 -4.74 51.78
C GLU A 579 3.97 -4.60 52.09
N PHE A 580 3.37 -5.60 52.73
CA PHE A 580 1.97 -5.59 53.08
C PHE A 580 1.62 -4.39 53.97
N ASP A 581 2.51 -3.96 54.83
CA ASP A 581 2.34 -2.77 55.67
C ASP A 581 2.22 -1.47 54.87
N ASP A 582 2.70 -1.40 53.63
CA ASP A 582 2.53 -0.24 52.74
C ASP A 582 1.11 -0.20 52.19
N PHE A 583 0.50 -1.37 51.89
CA PHE A 583 -0.90 -1.45 51.52
C PHE A 583 -1.81 -1.05 52.66
N LEU A 584 -1.52 -1.48 53.90
CA LEU A 584 -2.32 -1.13 55.10
C LEU A 584 -2.31 0.37 55.43
N LYS A 585 -1.40 1.16 54.86
CA LYS A 585 -1.36 2.62 55.01
C LYS A 585 -2.46 3.29 54.13
N LEU A 586 -3.03 2.61 53.14
CA LEU A 586 -4.07 3.14 52.28
C LEU A 586 -5.44 2.87 52.86
N ASP A 587 -6.23 3.90 53.04
CA ASP A 587 -7.66 3.77 53.44
C ASP A 587 -8.51 3.81 52.17
N ILE A 588 -8.83 2.63 51.61
CA ILE A 588 -9.64 2.49 50.40
C ILE A 588 -11.11 2.22 50.82
N ARG A 589 -12.02 3.03 50.31
CA ARG A 589 -13.45 2.98 50.72
C ARG A 589 -14.37 2.97 49.52
N ILE A 590 -15.62 2.61 49.78
CA ILE A 590 -16.72 2.71 48.83
C ILE A 590 -17.57 3.93 49.20
N GLY A 591 -18.04 4.67 48.20
CA GLY A 591 -18.99 5.75 48.39
C GLY A 591 -19.91 5.93 47.19
N THR A 592 -21.06 6.48 47.42
CA THR A 592 -22.07 6.77 46.40
C THR A 592 -21.83 8.16 45.79
N VAL A 593 -21.80 8.25 44.50
CA VAL A 593 -21.70 9.53 43.75
C VAL A 593 -23.04 10.25 43.90
N VAL A 594 -23.07 11.38 44.61
CA VAL A 594 -24.28 12.20 44.80
C VAL A 594 -24.36 13.33 43.75
N GLU A 595 -23.23 13.83 43.28
CA GLU A 595 -23.14 14.78 42.17
C GLU A 595 -21.92 14.49 41.33
N CYS A 596 -22.02 14.65 40.00
CA CYS A 596 -20.90 14.59 39.08
C CYS A 596 -21.05 15.61 37.95
N SER A 597 -20.04 16.44 37.74
CA SER A 597 -20.08 17.49 36.72
C SER A 597 -18.68 17.76 36.11
N LYS A 598 -18.63 18.35 34.90
CA LYS A 598 -17.39 18.79 34.28
C LYS A 598 -16.80 19.99 34.99
N VAL A 599 -15.50 20.00 35.22
CA VAL A 599 -14.83 21.16 35.81
C VAL A 599 -14.73 22.28 34.76
N PRO A 600 -15.20 23.51 35.05
CA PRO A 600 -15.12 24.62 34.11
C PRO A 600 -13.71 24.91 33.65
N LYS A 601 -13.53 25.09 32.32
CA LYS A 601 -12.23 25.34 31.67
C LYS A 601 -11.20 24.22 31.86
N ALA A 602 -11.65 22.97 32.04
CA ALA A 602 -10.78 21.79 32.20
C ALA A 602 -11.43 20.54 31.57
N ASP A 603 -11.31 20.40 30.25
CA ASP A 603 -11.97 19.38 29.43
C ASP A 603 -11.66 17.92 29.84
N LYS A 604 -10.58 17.72 30.59
CA LYS A 604 -10.15 16.39 31.05
C LYS A 604 -10.64 16.03 32.47
N LEU A 605 -11.27 16.95 33.19
CA LEU A 605 -11.59 16.78 34.62
C LEU A 605 -13.08 16.70 34.89
N LEU A 606 -13.44 15.72 35.71
CA LEU A 606 -14.77 15.63 36.38
C LEU A 606 -14.63 15.93 37.87
N GLN A 607 -15.56 16.69 38.40
CA GLN A 607 -15.74 16.88 39.85
C GLN A 607 -16.83 15.96 40.34
N PHE A 608 -16.50 15.16 41.35
CA PHE A 608 -17.40 14.24 42.04
C PHE A 608 -17.67 14.76 43.44
N ARG A 609 -18.93 14.72 43.85
CA ARG A 609 -19.30 14.73 45.25
C ARG A 609 -19.77 13.33 45.66
N ILE A 610 -19.11 12.77 46.63
CA ILE A 610 -19.28 11.39 47.05
C ILE A 610 -19.83 11.38 48.50
N ASP A 611 -20.91 10.65 48.70
CA ASP A 611 -21.33 10.27 50.04
C ASP A 611 -20.46 9.10 50.51
N ASP A 612 -19.67 9.34 51.52
CA ASP A 612 -18.69 8.41 52.05
C ASP A 612 -19.09 7.89 53.45
N GLY A 613 -20.35 8.17 53.87
CA GLY A 613 -20.84 7.82 55.19
C GLY A 613 -20.22 8.62 56.37
N MET A 614 -19.40 9.63 56.08
CA MET A 614 -18.65 10.42 57.07
C MET A 614 -18.80 11.94 56.87
N GLY A 615 -19.79 12.38 56.09
CA GLY A 615 -20.05 13.80 55.82
C GLY A 615 -19.87 14.20 54.38
N GLY A 616 -19.43 13.30 53.56
CA GLY A 616 -19.22 13.46 52.13
C GLY A 616 -17.96 14.24 51.76
N ARG A 617 -17.42 13.98 50.59
CA ARG A 617 -16.17 14.62 50.07
C ARG A 617 -16.24 14.99 48.60
N THR A 618 -15.39 15.90 48.20
CA THR A 618 -15.21 16.27 46.80
C THR A 618 -13.95 15.62 46.28
N ILE A 619 -14.05 14.94 45.13
CA ILE A 619 -12.89 14.38 44.43
C ILE A 619 -12.89 14.85 42.96
N VAL A 620 -11.74 15.28 42.46
CA VAL A 620 -11.54 15.66 41.05
C VAL A 620 -10.73 14.57 40.38
N SER A 621 -11.25 14.03 39.27
CA SER A 621 -10.60 12.95 38.50
C SER A 621 -10.44 13.27 37.03
N GLY A 622 -9.36 12.78 36.43
CA GLY A 622 -8.96 13.02 35.02
C GLY A 622 -9.68 12.13 34.00
N ILE A 623 -10.92 11.75 34.24
CA ILE A 623 -11.64 10.74 33.43
C ILE A 623 -12.76 11.31 32.55
N ALA A 624 -12.82 12.63 32.37
CA ALA A 624 -13.92 13.28 31.63
C ALA A 624 -14.05 12.82 30.16
N ALA A 625 -12.92 12.45 29.52
CA ALA A 625 -12.92 11.93 28.15
C ALA A 625 -13.65 10.59 28.00
N HIS A 626 -13.69 9.78 29.09
CA HIS A 626 -14.29 8.45 29.11
C HIS A 626 -15.74 8.46 29.62
N TYR A 627 -16.18 9.57 30.19
CA TYR A 627 -17.52 9.76 30.70
C TYR A 627 -18.12 11.07 30.20
N PRO A 628 -18.59 11.11 28.95
CA PRO A 628 -19.10 12.34 28.32
C PRO A 628 -20.36 12.87 28.95
N GLU A 629 -21.15 11.99 29.63
CA GLU A 629 -22.40 12.28 30.31
C GLU A 629 -22.24 12.02 31.82
N PRO A 630 -21.53 12.89 32.57
CA PRO A 630 -21.17 12.65 33.97
C PRO A 630 -22.39 12.52 34.92
N GLU A 631 -23.53 13.07 34.56
CA GLU A 631 -24.79 12.96 35.30
C GLU A 631 -25.29 11.50 35.41
N LYS A 632 -24.93 10.64 34.47
CA LYS A 632 -25.27 9.20 34.55
C LYS A 632 -24.50 8.44 35.62
N LEU A 633 -23.45 9.03 36.17
CA LEU A 633 -22.67 8.45 37.26
C LEU A 633 -23.33 8.69 38.63
N VAL A 634 -24.29 9.62 38.74
CA VAL A 634 -25.00 9.89 39.98
C VAL A 634 -25.81 8.67 40.42
N GLY A 635 -25.67 8.31 41.68
CA GLY A 635 -26.28 7.12 42.25
C GLY A 635 -25.47 5.83 42.14
N THR A 636 -24.32 5.86 41.38
CA THR A 636 -23.41 4.72 41.32
C THR A 636 -22.43 4.73 42.50
N GLN A 637 -21.97 3.54 42.92
CA GLN A 637 -20.92 3.42 43.93
C GLN A 637 -19.56 3.27 43.28
N VAL A 638 -18.55 3.93 43.86
CA VAL A 638 -17.16 3.91 43.37
C VAL A 638 -16.19 3.62 44.49
N CYS A 639 -15.07 2.97 44.14
CA CYS A 639 -13.95 2.79 45.05
C CYS A 639 -13.05 4.03 45.01
N PHE A 640 -12.61 4.51 46.18
CA PHE A 640 -11.69 5.65 46.27
C PHE A 640 -10.72 5.52 47.43
N VAL A 641 -9.55 6.12 47.32
CA VAL A 641 -8.57 6.27 48.41
C VAL A 641 -8.95 7.50 49.22
N ALA A 642 -9.26 7.29 50.52
CA ALA A 642 -9.83 8.30 51.40
C ALA A 642 -8.80 9.16 52.14
N ASN A 643 -7.60 8.63 52.36
CA ASN A 643 -6.59 9.23 53.23
C ASN A 643 -5.42 9.95 52.48
N PHE A 644 -5.67 10.37 51.24
CA PHE A 644 -4.73 11.31 50.62
C PHE A 644 -4.94 12.73 51.13
N ALA A 645 -3.84 13.45 51.30
CA ALA A 645 -3.91 14.87 51.64
C ALA A 645 -4.69 15.64 50.55
N ALA A 646 -5.56 16.55 50.99
CA ALA A 646 -6.32 17.40 50.04
C ALA A 646 -5.41 18.13 49.10
N ARG A 647 -5.73 18.06 47.80
CA ARG A 647 -4.96 18.68 46.72
C ARG A 647 -5.82 19.63 45.92
N LYS A 648 -5.30 20.85 45.68
CA LYS A 648 -6.03 21.85 44.91
C LYS A 648 -5.85 21.62 43.40
N LEU A 649 -6.94 21.26 42.70
CA LEU A 649 -6.99 21.02 41.27
C LEU A 649 -7.94 22.05 40.61
N ARG A 650 -7.41 22.97 39.82
CA ARG A 650 -8.18 24.04 39.18
C ARG A 650 -9.06 24.87 40.11
N GLY A 651 -8.58 25.06 41.38
CA GLY A 651 -9.28 25.84 42.39
C GLY A 651 -10.23 25.02 43.26
N ILE A 652 -10.41 23.73 42.99
CA ILE A 652 -11.25 22.80 43.75
C ILE A 652 -10.36 21.94 44.63
N ASP A 653 -10.69 21.81 45.90
CA ASP A 653 -9.98 20.93 46.82
C ASP A 653 -10.46 19.49 46.61
N SER A 654 -9.55 18.61 46.13
CA SER A 654 -9.81 17.19 45.92
C SER A 654 -9.30 16.39 47.12
N GLU A 655 -10.24 15.69 47.80
CA GLU A 655 -10.04 15.05 49.11
C GLU A 655 -9.96 13.52 48.94
N GLY A 656 -9.17 13.05 48.00
CA GLY A 656 -8.99 11.63 47.71
C GLY A 656 -8.76 11.34 46.24
N MET A 657 -8.76 10.07 45.88
CA MET A 657 -8.57 9.60 44.49
C MET A 657 -9.55 8.49 44.17
N ILE A 658 -10.38 8.66 43.13
CA ILE A 658 -11.23 7.59 42.59
C ILE A 658 -10.35 6.56 41.87
N LEU A 659 -10.61 5.27 42.13
CA LEU A 659 -9.93 4.17 41.47
C LEU A 659 -10.57 3.86 40.12
N SER A 660 -9.74 3.76 39.09
CA SER A 660 -10.14 3.36 37.76
C SER A 660 -9.21 2.27 37.26
N ALA A 661 -9.75 1.28 36.58
CA ALA A 661 -8.98 0.32 35.79
C ALA A 661 -8.67 0.92 34.42
N GLU A 662 -7.40 0.89 34.02
CA GLU A 662 -6.97 1.30 32.69
C GLU A 662 -7.05 0.09 31.74
N MET A 663 -7.89 0.20 30.74
CA MET A 663 -8.05 -0.81 29.70
C MET A 663 -6.88 -0.74 28.69
N PRO A 664 -6.64 -1.81 27.90
CA PRO A 664 -5.53 -1.82 26.92
C PRO A 664 -5.59 -0.70 25.87
N ASP A 665 -6.77 -0.22 25.53
CA ASP A 665 -7.02 0.90 24.61
C ASP A 665 -6.78 2.28 25.25
N GLY A 666 -6.37 2.30 26.54
CA GLY A 666 -6.18 3.52 27.31
C GLY A 666 -7.47 4.10 27.89
N SER A 667 -8.62 3.47 27.69
CA SER A 667 -9.86 3.88 28.34
C SER A 667 -9.83 3.57 29.83
N LEU A 668 -10.53 4.41 30.63
CA LEU A 668 -10.58 4.27 32.07
C LEU A 668 -11.98 3.85 32.49
N VAL A 669 -12.08 2.75 33.25
CA VAL A 669 -13.32 2.21 33.78
C VAL A 669 -13.29 2.33 35.31
N LEU A 670 -14.34 2.92 35.90
CA LEU A 670 -14.45 3.07 37.34
C LEU A 670 -14.50 1.71 38.05
N VAL A 671 -13.73 1.55 39.12
CA VAL A 671 -13.80 0.36 39.98
C VAL A 671 -15.02 0.49 40.90
N GLN A 672 -15.95 -0.47 40.79
CA GLN A 672 -17.24 -0.45 41.46
C GLN A 672 -17.47 -1.78 42.17
N PRO A 673 -18.21 -1.80 43.33
CA PRO A 673 -18.64 -3.05 43.90
C PRO A 673 -19.73 -3.70 43.01
N ASN A 674 -19.75 -5.03 42.93
CA ASN A 674 -20.73 -5.77 42.12
C ASN A 674 -22.17 -5.76 42.73
N THR A 675 -22.30 -5.37 44.00
CA THR A 675 -23.57 -5.22 44.71
C THR A 675 -23.51 -3.97 45.55
N LYS A 676 -24.68 -3.36 45.81
CA LYS A 676 -24.75 -2.18 46.65
C LYS A 676 -24.42 -2.54 48.10
N ILE A 677 -23.45 -1.81 48.67
CA ILE A 677 -22.98 -1.96 50.03
C ILE A 677 -23.08 -0.61 50.78
N SER A 678 -22.87 -0.60 52.09
CA SER A 678 -22.91 0.63 52.88
C SER A 678 -21.79 1.60 52.47
N ASP A 679 -22.15 2.89 52.33
CA ASP A 679 -21.16 3.94 52.11
C ASP A 679 -20.18 4.03 53.28
N GLY A 680 -18.90 4.28 52.99
CA GLY A 680 -17.82 4.26 53.96
C GLY A 680 -17.25 2.87 54.25
N SER A 681 -17.79 1.78 53.66
CA SER A 681 -17.20 0.43 53.81
C SER A 681 -15.77 0.44 53.31
N THR A 682 -14.87 -0.20 54.08
CA THR A 682 -13.43 -0.31 53.76
C THR A 682 -13.16 -1.53 52.89
N ILE A 683 -12.17 -1.38 51.96
CA ILE A 683 -11.61 -2.49 51.21
C ILE A 683 -10.39 -2.99 51.98
N VAL A 684 -10.37 -4.28 52.29
CA VAL A 684 -9.31 -4.94 53.07
C VAL A 684 -8.65 -6.04 52.27
#